data_fb45a77e068381c5da3104b219bf2fc1
#
_entry.id   fb45a77e068381c5da3104b219bf2fc1
#
_cell.length_a   1.000
_cell.length_b   1.000
_cell.length_c   1.000
_cell.angle_alpha   90.00
_cell.angle_beta   90.00
_cell.angle_gamma   90.00
#
_symmetry.space_group_name_H-M   'P 1'
#
loop_
_entity.id
_entity.type
_entity.pdbx_description
1 polymer ?
#
loop_
_entity_poly.entity_id
_entity_poly.type
_entity_poly.pdbx_seq_one_letter_code
_entity_poly.pdbx_strand_id
1 'polypeptide(L)'
;MDTDEKSALIHEAYQKCMIIRLKNEKKRLRQKAMTRVQKRMFGKAVLTKQEREALKANIAFRTAVEKELSKFQEYQRLVRHPEIFLQKRETIYIQNRELIEKMYEDGYRNFLKKDFVRYQKEEVRIQAEKLLENYILSNGYSDPEELAVAEGKEICGNCVRLLKRYFSRRVIWVMEPDHDSRRYVKRWKKSELSMDNYTLFRDGLPLNDPFMTWEKYYCEMVMGKEDFLKEEICRSIIRKLDRETTGLSNCKYILKELEEKTEEAVARAEGFFPEEEIGRLLTEEMIWDLMRKNPHYTLLMQELDQIWEEDRRLKNVMLDHIPDRYIDLFPSARKIKRKFILHIGPTNSGKTYAAVHGMLQGKTGIYLGPLRLLAFEQYEKINEMGYACSLLTGEEEIRKENAPFQASTVEMMDIRKRYDTAVIDEAQLIADSFRGGAWTAAILGVNANVVHICAAPYAGNLLIRLIEECGDEYEIMRHERRAELSCDEEPFVFPESVKKGDALLVFSRKSVHSVAVQLQQRKIPCSVIYGALPYDVRHEEARKFSEGETEVLVATDAIGLGLNLPIRRVVLLEVQKYDGIQTRLLDAGEVQQIIGRAGRAGIYETGFFNVEQSFSKEDIRKKASREIAELKTARIGFPETLLGINTSVSDILSKWNEIEPQEGFLKASVEGEIRLAKMLEEITDDKDLIYRFVMIPFDQKDDDLLSEWYSFARDYILYDRLEVPAFRTIKIRNGLDLKCAEKQYALMDLYYQLAKKFMDHSVPDGIMKEKEALSEKIIRYLSSHKLKGNT
;
A
#
# COMPACT_ATOMS: atom_id res chain seq x y z
N MET A 1 -11.27 -11.06 -36.60
CA MET A 1 -10.18 -10.37 -35.84
C MET A 1 -9.13 -9.95 -36.85
N ASP A 2 -8.71 -8.69 -36.78
CA ASP A 2 -7.68 -8.17 -37.64
C ASP A 2 -6.33 -8.85 -37.32
N THR A 3 -5.45 -8.95 -38.33
CA THR A 3 -4.13 -9.58 -38.17
C THR A 3 -3.29 -8.91 -37.09
N ASP A 4 -3.43 -7.59 -36.97
CA ASP A 4 -2.72 -6.80 -35.96
C ASP A 4 -3.24 -7.04 -34.54
N GLU A 5 -4.56 -7.19 -34.35
CA GLU A 5 -5.16 -7.55 -33.06
C GLU A 5 -4.73 -8.98 -32.62
N LYS A 6 -4.72 -9.94 -33.54
CA LYS A 6 -4.24 -11.29 -33.30
C LYS A 6 -2.78 -11.30 -32.83
N SER A 7 -1.93 -10.55 -33.53
CA SER A 7 -0.51 -10.44 -33.20
C SER A 7 -0.28 -9.79 -31.83
N ALA A 8 -1.06 -8.78 -31.48
CA ALA A 8 -1.02 -8.14 -30.16
C ALA A 8 -1.39 -9.11 -29.04
N LEU A 9 -2.43 -9.91 -29.21
CA LEU A 9 -2.84 -10.93 -28.23
C LEU A 9 -1.79 -12.05 -28.06
N ILE A 10 -1.17 -12.48 -29.16
CA ILE A 10 -0.09 -13.48 -29.09
C ILE A 10 1.11 -12.89 -28.34
N HIS A 11 1.45 -11.63 -28.56
CA HIS A 11 2.52 -10.93 -27.86
C HIS A 11 2.23 -10.84 -26.36
N GLU A 12 1.04 -10.43 -25.97
CA GLU A 12 0.64 -10.38 -24.56
C GLU A 12 0.68 -11.75 -23.88
N ALA A 13 0.21 -12.80 -24.56
CA ALA A 13 0.27 -14.17 -24.06
C ALA A 13 1.74 -14.63 -23.88
N TYR A 14 2.61 -14.28 -24.82
CA TYR A 14 4.06 -14.55 -24.70
C TYR A 14 4.64 -13.88 -23.45
N GLN A 15 4.32 -12.61 -23.20
CA GLN A 15 4.77 -11.89 -22.01
C GLN A 15 4.28 -12.56 -20.72
N LYS A 16 3.01 -12.94 -20.65
CA LYS A 16 2.44 -13.67 -19.51
C LYS A 16 3.17 -15.00 -19.25
N CYS A 17 3.46 -15.76 -20.31
CA CYS A 17 4.23 -17.01 -20.22
C CYS A 17 5.63 -16.79 -19.63
N MET A 18 6.33 -15.74 -20.03
CA MET A 18 7.68 -15.43 -19.52
C MET A 18 7.66 -15.08 -18.04
N ILE A 19 6.65 -14.36 -17.56
CA ILE A 19 6.47 -14.04 -16.14
C ILE A 19 6.19 -15.32 -15.32
N ILE A 20 5.31 -16.19 -15.84
CA ILE A 20 4.99 -17.46 -15.20
C ILE A 20 6.22 -18.35 -15.14
N ARG A 21 7.01 -18.40 -16.20
CA ARG A 21 8.27 -19.16 -16.26
C ARG A 21 9.25 -18.71 -15.17
N LEU A 22 9.45 -17.40 -15.04
CA LEU A 22 10.32 -16.84 -14.00
C LEU A 22 9.86 -17.26 -12.58
N LYS A 23 8.55 -17.19 -12.32
CA LYS A 23 7.95 -17.61 -11.03
C LYS A 23 8.16 -19.11 -10.77
N ASN A 24 8.00 -19.93 -11.78
CA ASN A 24 8.13 -21.37 -11.64
C ASN A 24 9.58 -21.80 -11.43
N GLU A 25 10.55 -21.18 -12.08
CA GLU A 25 11.97 -21.43 -11.84
C GLU A 25 12.40 -21.04 -10.42
N LYS A 26 11.96 -19.87 -9.92
CA LYS A 26 12.18 -19.48 -8.52
C LYS A 26 11.60 -20.52 -7.56
N LYS A 27 10.40 -21.01 -7.82
CA LYS A 27 9.74 -22.05 -7.00
C LYS A 27 10.49 -23.39 -7.06
N ARG A 28 10.98 -23.79 -8.23
CA ARG A 28 11.77 -25.02 -8.44
C ARG A 28 13.06 -24.99 -7.64
N LEU A 29 13.79 -23.90 -7.71
CA LEU A 29 15.04 -23.72 -6.98
C LEU A 29 14.81 -23.70 -5.46
N ARG A 30 13.75 -23.05 -5.00
CA ARG A 30 13.34 -23.06 -3.59
C ARG A 30 13.02 -24.48 -3.11
N GLN A 31 12.30 -25.25 -3.89
CA GLN A 31 12.01 -26.64 -3.56
C GLN A 31 13.29 -27.50 -3.48
N LYS A 32 14.25 -27.25 -4.39
CA LYS A 32 15.57 -27.90 -4.36
C LYS A 32 16.35 -27.57 -3.09
N ALA A 33 16.35 -26.29 -2.66
CA ALA A 33 16.95 -25.85 -1.42
C ALA A 33 16.28 -26.50 -0.20
N MET A 34 14.96 -26.49 -0.15
CA MET A 34 14.18 -27.14 0.92
C MET A 34 14.55 -28.61 1.06
N THR A 35 14.64 -29.34 -0.04
CA THR A 35 15.02 -30.76 -0.05
C THR A 35 16.44 -30.98 0.47
N ARG A 36 17.40 -30.10 0.12
CA ARG A 36 18.78 -30.19 0.63
C ARG A 36 18.86 -29.93 2.14
N VAL A 37 18.15 -28.90 2.61
CA VAL A 37 18.09 -28.57 4.04
C VAL A 37 17.39 -29.69 4.82
N GLN A 38 16.27 -30.20 4.32
CA GLN A 38 15.59 -31.34 4.94
C GLN A 38 16.50 -32.56 5.05
N LYS A 39 17.23 -32.94 3.98
CA LYS A 39 18.21 -34.05 4.02
C LYS A 39 19.30 -33.80 5.02
N ARG A 40 19.76 -32.57 5.19
CA ARG A 40 20.80 -32.20 6.16
C ARG A 40 20.31 -32.31 7.61
N MET A 41 19.07 -31.89 7.86
CA MET A 41 18.49 -31.89 9.22
C MET A 41 17.96 -33.25 9.65
N PHE A 42 17.37 -34.02 8.75
CA PHE A 42 16.64 -35.26 9.08
C PHE A 42 17.16 -36.51 8.36
N GLY A 43 18.26 -36.41 7.60
CA GLY A 43 18.87 -37.55 6.88
C GLY A 43 17.92 -38.15 5.84
N LYS A 44 17.73 -39.47 5.86
CA LYS A 44 16.84 -40.24 4.97
C LYS A 44 15.42 -40.44 5.54
N ALA A 45 15.06 -39.79 6.64
CA ALA A 45 13.75 -39.95 7.24
C ALA A 45 12.64 -39.52 6.27
N VAL A 46 11.60 -40.34 6.15
CA VAL A 46 10.41 -40.04 5.33
C VAL A 46 9.43 -39.31 6.22
N LEU A 47 9.32 -37.99 6.03
CA LEU A 47 8.37 -37.17 6.76
C LEU A 47 6.95 -37.35 6.20
N THR A 48 5.96 -37.42 7.09
CA THR A 48 4.53 -37.38 6.75
C THR A 48 4.13 -36.03 6.15
N LYS A 49 2.93 -35.93 5.60
CA LYS A 49 2.41 -34.66 5.03
C LYS A 49 2.27 -33.58 6.12
N GLN A 50 1.81 -33.96 7.30
CA GLN A 50 1.63 -33.04 8.44
C GLN A 50 2.97 -32.51 8.96
N GLU A 51 3.96 -33.39 9.11
CA GLU A 51 5.31 -33.01 9.52
C GLU A 51 5.99 -32.06 8.52
N ARG A 52 5.78 -32.28 7.21
CA ARG A 52 6.30 -31.36 6.18
C ARG A 52 5.64 -29.98 6.25
N GLU A 53 4.35 -29.90 6.53
CA GLU A 53 3.67 -28.59 6.68
C GLU A 53 4.12 -27.88 7.96
N ALA A 54 4.25 -28.62 9.07
CA ALA A 54 4.81 -28.07 10.32
C ALA A 54 6.25 -27.57 10.13
N LEU A 55 7.07 -28.34 9.38
CA LEU A 55 8.44 -27.95 9.07
C LEU A 55 8.50 -26.66 8.26
N LYS A 56 7.62 -26.46 7.28
CA LYS A 56 7.53 -25.22 6.50
C LYS A 56 7.17 -24.00 7.36
N ALA A 57 6.45 -24.20 8.45
CA ALA A 57 6.13 -23.15 9.42
C ALA A 57 7.30 -22.81 10.37
N ASN A 58 8.27 -23.70 10.51
CA ASN A 58 9.41 -23.56 11.42
C ASN A 58 10.37 -22.47 10.95
N ILE A 59 10.66 -21.49 11.80
CA ILE A 59 11.51 -20.33 11.50
C ILE A 59 12.96 -20.78 11.19
N ALA A 60 13.53 -21.67 12.01
CA ALA A 60 14.90 -22.15 11.82
C ALA A 60 15.06 -22.89 10.48
N PHE A 61 14.04 -23.66 10.06
CA PHE A 61 14.04 -24.32 8.77
C PHE A 61 13.97 -23.31 7.63
N ARG A 62 13.11 -22.28 7.74
CA ARG A 62 13.02 -21.21 6.73
C ARG A 62 14.34 -20.47 6.57
N THR A 63 14.96 -20.07 7.68
CA THR A 63 16.27 -19.40 7.68
C THR A 63 17.35 -20.27 7.03
N ALA A 64 17.36 -21.56 7.34
CA ALA A 64 18.30 -22.50 6.71
C ALA A 64 18.04 -22.66 5.20
N VAL A 65 16.79 -22.61 4.76
CA VAL A 65 16.42 -22.66 3.33
C VAL A 65 16.87 -21.38 2.61
N GLU A 66 16.68 -20.20 3.19
CA GLU A 66 17.15 -18.93 2.59
C GLU A 66 18.69 -18.92 2.50
N LYS A 67 19.39 -19.38 3.55
CA LYS A 67 20.84 -19.53 3.51
C LYS A 67 21.32 -20.54 2.47
N GLU A 68 20.55 -21.58 2.19
CA GLU A 68 20.88 -22.54 1.11
C GLU A 68 20.58 -21.95 -0.27
N LEU A 69 19.47 -21.17 -0.41
CA LEU A 69 19.12 -20.45 -1.63
C LEU A 69 20.16 -19.40 -2.01
N SER A 70 20.74 -18.72 -1.03
CA SER A 70 21.79 -17.73 -1.29
C SER A 70 23.05 -18.31 -1.95
N LYS A 71 23.22 -19.63 -1.90
CA LYS A 71 24.31 -20.34 -2.58
C LYS A 71 24.01 -20.67 -4.04
N PHE A 72 22.75 -20.59 -4.45
CA PHE A 72 22.36 -20.87 -5.84
C PHE A 72 22.52 -19.63 -6.71
N GLN A 73 23.58 -19.55 -7.50
CA GLN A 73 23.81 -18.46 -8.44
C GLN A 73 22.58 -18.20 -9.32
N GLU A 74 22.00 -19.27 -9.86
CA GLU A 74 20.80 -19.21 -10.71
C GLU A 74 19.61 -18.52 -9.98
N TYR A 75 19.40 -18.84 -8.69
CA TYR A 75 18.34 -18.18 -7.90
C TYR A 75 18.64 -16.71 -7.67
N GLN A 76 19.89 -16.38 -7.36
CA GLN A 76 20.30 -14.99 -7.13
C GLN A 76 20.10 -14.12 -8.39
N ARG A 77 20.43 -14.64 -9.57
CA ARG A 77 20.17 -13.96 -10.86
C ARG A 77 18.68 -13.70 -11.06
N LEU A 78 17.83 -14.70 -10.84
CA LEU A 78 16.38 -14.58 -11.05
C LEU A 78 15.69 -13.66 -10.02
N VAL A 79 16.28 -13.46 -8.86
CA VAL A 79 15.70 -12.59 -7.81
C VAL A 79 16.17 -11.16 -7.96
N ARG A 80 17.47 -10.95 -8.26
CA ARG A 80 18.08 -9.63 -8.26
C ARG A 80 17.89 -8.87 -9.56
N HIS A 81 17.87 -9.58 -10.68
CA HIS A 81 17.79 -9.00 -12.01
C HIS A 81 16.64 -9.60 -12.84
N PRO A 82 15.40 -9.66 -12.28
CA PRO A 82 14.25 -10.13 -13.03
C PRO A 82 13.98 -9.27 -14.25
N GLU A 83 14.27 -7.97 -14.18
CA GLU A 83 14.11 -7.00 -15.25
C GLU A 83 14.95 -7.36 -16.48
N ILE A 84 16.18 -7.80 -16.32
CA ILE A 84 17.03 -8.18 -17.46
C ILE A 84 16.46 -9.40 -18.16
N PHE A 85 16.02 -10.39 -17.38
CA PHE A 85 15.36 -11.57 -17.93
C PHE A 85 14.07 -11.21 -18.66
N LEU A 86 13.33 -10.22 -18.16
CA LEU A 86 12.09 -9.75 -18.75
C LEU A 86 12.30 -8.75 -19.88
N GLN A 87 13.30 -7.91 -19.86
CA GLN A 87 13.60 -6.94 -20.93
C GLN A 87 14.05 -7.61 -22.21
N LYS A 88 14.89 -8.62 -22.12
CA LYS A 88 15.34 -9.39 -23.29
C LYS A 88 14.25 -10.23 -23.95
N ARG A 89 13.10 -10.42 -23.29
CA ARG A 89 11.94 -11.13 -23.88
C ARG A 89 11.45 -10.45 -25.17
N GLU A 90 11.44 -9.11 -25.20
CA GLU A 90 11.01 -8.36 -26.39
C GLU A 90 11.93 -8.60 -27.58
N THR A 91 13.24 -8.61 -27.35
CA THR A 91 14.22 -8.93 -28.39
C THR A 91 14.00 -10.35 -28.93
N ILE A 92 13.78 -11.32 -28.05
CA ILE A 92 13.53 -12.70 -28.45
C ILE A 92 12.19 -12.82 -29.20
N TYR A 93 11.16 -12.12 -28.76
CA TYR A 93 9.87 -12.10 -29.45
C TYR A 93 10.00 -11.53 -30.86
N ILE A 94 10.59 -10.35 -31.01
CA ILE A 94 10.78 -9.69 -32.30
C ILE A 94 11.55 -10.59 -33.29
N GLN A 95 12.63 -11.22 -32.81
CA GLN A 95 13.46 -12.09 -33.65
C GLN A 95 12.81 -13.41 -34.05
N ASN A 96 11.81 -13.85 -33.30
CA ASN A 96 11.14 -15.14 -33.49
C ASN A 96 9.64 -14.99 -33.74
N ARG A 97 9.17 -13.79 -34.10
CA ARG A 97 7.74 -13.49 -34.24
C ARG A 97 7.03 -14.46 -35.16
N GLU A 98 7.53 -14.65 -36.36
CA GLU A 98 6.92 -15.58 -37.34
C GLU A 98 6.87 -17.02 -36.84
N LEU A 99 7.91 -17.47 -36.12
CA LEU A 99 7.94 -18.81 -35.55
C LEU A 99 6.93 -18.95 -34.39
N ILE A 100 6.82 -17.95 -33.53
CA ILE A 100 5.86 -17.93 -32.43
C ILE A 100 4.43 -17.91 -32.98
N GLU A 101 4.14 -17.10 -33.97
CA GLU A 101 2.84 -17.04 -34.63
C GLU A 101 2.51 -18.37 -35.32
N LYS A 102 3.47 -19.00 -36.00
CA LYS A 102 3.28 -20.33 -36.58
C LYS A 102 3.05 -21.42 -35.53
N MET A 103 3.82 -21.41 -34.45
CA MET A 103 3.60 -22.34 -33.31
C MET A 103 2.20 -22.16 -32.71
N TYR A 104 1.76 -20.93 -32.61
CA TYR A 104 0.40 -20.63 -32.18
C TYR A 104 -0.63 -21.24 -33.15
N GLU A 105 -0.48 -21.00 -34.44
CA GLU A 105 -1.41 -21.53 -35.44
C GLU A 105 -1.48 -23.08 -35.44
N ASP A 106 -0.32 -23.72 -35.34
CA ASP A 106 -0.26 -25.18 -35.25
C ASP A 106 -0.87 -25.71 -33.95
N GLY A 107 -0.61 -25.01 -32.84
CA GLY A 107 -1.21 -25.29 -31.55
C GLY A 107 -2.72 -25.10 -31.58
N TYR A 108 -3.18 -24.03 -32.22
CA TYR A 108 -4.59 -23.72 -32.39
C TYR A 108 -5.33 -24.77 -33.22
N ARG A 109 -4.76 -25.25 -34.34
CA ARG A 109 -5.33 -26.35 -35.12
C ARG A 109 -5.44 -27.64 -34.28
N ASN A 110 -4.45 -27.92 -33.43
CA ASN A 110 -4.51 -29.09 -32.56
C ASN A 110 -5.54 -28.89 -31.43
N PHE A 111 -5.65 -27.69 -30.88
CA PHE A 111 -6.65 -27.31 -29.89
C PHE A 111 -8.07 -27.53 -30.42
N LEU A 112 -8.36 -27.04 -31.61
CA LEU A 112 -9.66 -27.21 -32.24
C LEU A 112 -10.06 -28.69 -32.37
N LYS A 113 -9.10 -29.57 -32.52
CA LYS A 113 -9.35 -31.03 -32.62
C LYS A 113 -9.53 -31.71 -31.27
N LYS A 114 -8.83 -31.26 -30.21
CA LYS A 114 -8.73 -32.00 -28.96
C LYS A 114 -9.31 -31.24 -27.75
N ASP A 115 -9.02 -29.95 -27.64
CA ASP A 115 -9.23 -29.17 -26.41
C ASP A 115 -10.42 -28.21 -26.50
N PHE A 116 -10.86 -27.84 -27.70
CA PHE A 116 -11.97 -26.91 -27.90
C PHE A 116 -13.28 -27.39 -27.24
N VAL A 117 -13.60 -28.63 -27.32
CA VAL A 117 -14.82 -29.20 -26.69
C VAL A 117 -14.75 -29.03 -25.17
N ARG A 118 -13.58 -29.18 -24.59
CA ARG A 118 -13.36 -29.01 -23.15
C ARG A 118 -13.58 -27.58 -22.71
N TYR A 119 -13.03 -26.64 -23.43
CA TYR A 119 -13.19 -25.21 -23.17
C TYR A 119 -14.65 -24.78 -23.28
N GLN A 120 -15.31 -25.16 -24.40
CA GLN A 120 -16.69 -24.79 -24.64
C GLN A 120 -17.67 -25.35 -23.60
N LYS A 121 -17.38 -26.52 -23.05
CA LYS A 121 -18.18 -27.10 -21.96
C LYS A 121 -18.29 -26.21 -20.72
N GLU A 122 -17.19 -25.64 -20.29
CA GLU A 122 -17.17 -24.76 -19.13
C GLU A 122 -17.82 -23.42 -19.43
N GLU A 123 -17.54 -22.85 -20.58
CA GLU A 123 -18.14 -21.60 -21.02
C GLU A 123 -19.64 -21.69 -21.20
N VAL A 124 -20.10 -22.76 -21.82
CA VAL A 124 -21.55 -23.05 -22.01
C VAL A 124 -22.23 -23.15 -20.65
N ARG A 125 -21.58 -23.78 -19.66
CA ARG A 125 -22.12 -23.85 -18.30
C ARG A 125 -22.35 -22.47 -17.69
N ILE A 126 -21.32 -21.61 -17.73
CA ILE A 126 -21.38 -20.25 -17.15
C ILE A 126 -22.47 -19.42 -17.85
N GLN A 127 -22.53 -19.49 -19.15
CA GLN A 127 -23.52 -18.74 -19.94
C GLN A 127 -24.93 -19.28 -19.75
N ALA A 128 -25.10 -20.59 -19.64
CA ALA A 128 -26.39 -21.21 -19.36
C ALA A 128 -26.96 -20.79 -18.01
N GLU A 129 -26.12 -20.75 -16.97
CA GLU A 129 -26.53 -20.27 -15.65
C GLU A 129 -27.04 -18.81 -15.73
N LYS A 130 -26.31 -17.92 -16.39
CA LYS A 130 -26.71 -16.52 -16.58
C LYS A 130 -27.99 -16.35 -17.40
N LEU A 131 -28.14 -17.12 -18.45
CA LEU A 131 -29.33 -17.09 -19.27
C LEU A 131 -30.55 -17.58 -18.49
N LEU A 132 -30.36 -18.64 -17.71
CA LEU A 132 -31.40 -19.20 -16.86
C LEU A 132 -31.88 -18.20 -15.83
N GLU A 133 -30.96 -17.58 -15.07
CA GLU A 133 -31.29 -16.56 -14.08
C GLU A 133 -32.06 -15.39 -14.70
N ASN A 134 -31.58 -14.87 -15.81
CA ASN A 134 -32.21 -13.75 -16.49
C ASN A 134 -33.63 -14.13 -17.00
N TYR A 135 -33.76 -15.32 -17.49
CA TYR A 135 -35.03 -15.77 -18.05
C TYR A 135 -36.08 -16.06 -16.98
N ILE A 136 -35.70 -16.67 -15.87
CA ILE A 136 -36.57 -16.91 -14.71
C ILE A 136 -37.05 -15.57 -14.14
N LEU A 137 -36.12 -14.63 -13.93
CA LEU A 137 -36.42 -13.29 -13.40
C LEU A 137 -37.38 -12.50 -14.32
N SER A 138 -37.28 -12.71 -15.64
CA SER A 138 -38.08 -11.95 -16.63
C SER A 138 -39.50 -12.50 -16.78
N ASN A 139 -39.71 -13.79 -16.60
CA ASN A 139 -40.96 -14.44 -16.97
C ASN A 139 -41.76 -14.98 -15.77
N GLY A 140 -41.15 -15.18 -14.62
CA GLY A 140 -41.81 -15.49 -13.36
C GLY A 140 -42.64 -16.79 -13.33
N TYR A 141 -42.36 -17.72 -14.24
CA TYR A 141 -43.13 -18.96 -14.34
C TYR A 141 -42.62 -20.02 -13.35
N SER A 142 -43.52 -20.64 -12.64
CA SER A 142 -43.22 -21.68 -11.65
C SER A 142 -43.44 -23.09 -12.10
N ASP A 143 -44.38 -23.32 -13.04
CA ASP A 143 -44.72 -24.62 -13.56
C ASP A 143 -44.80 -24.62 -15.11
N PRO A 144 -44.12 -25.54 -15.77
CA PRO A 144 -44.17 -25.71 -17.23
C PRO A 144 -45.51 -26.13 -17.78
N GLU A 145 -46.30 -26.86 -16.99
CA GLU A 145 -47.66 -27.26 -17.40
C GLU A 145 -48.60 -26.05 -17.35
N GLU A 146 -48.41 -25.16 -16.38
CA GLU A 146 -49.12 -23.89 -16.28
C GLU A 146 -48.79 -22.98 -17.47
N LEU A 147 -47.52 -22.91 -17.85
CA LEU A 147 -47.11 -22.17 -19.02
C LEU A 147 -47.70 -22.77 -20.31
N ALA A 148 -47.78 -24.12 -20.38
CA ALA A 148 -48.40 -24.81 -21.53
C ALA A 148 -49.86 -24.43 -21.76
N VAL A 149 -50.59 -24.34 -20.67
CA VAL A 149 -52.00 -23.94 -20.67
C VAL A 149 -52.13 -22.45 -21.03
N ALA A 150 -51.30 -21.61 -20.49
CA ALA A 150 -51.32 -20.15 -20.72
C ALA A 150 -51.09 -19.78 -22.20
N GLU A 151 -50.25 -20.53 -22.91
CA GLU A 151 -50.00 -20.29 -24.34
C GLU A 151 -50.93 -21.12 -25.29
N GLY A 152 -51.84 -21.89 -24.72
CA GLY A 152 -52.79 -22.66 -25.53
C GLY A 152 -52.18 -23.84 -26.31
N LYS A 153 -51.05 -24.38 -25.85
CA LYS A 153 -50.35 -25.51 -26.48
C LYS A 153 -50.31 -26.68 -25.55
N GLU A 154 -50.82 -27.81 -26.00
CA GLU A 154 -50.75 -29.06 -25.28
C GLU A 154 -49.40 -29.76 -25.48
N ILE A 155 -48.67 -29.96 -24.40
CA ILE A 155 -47.52 -30.85 -24.35
C ILE A 155 -47.92 -32.13 -23.63
N CYS A 156 -47.91 -33.26 -24.31
CA CYS A 156 -48.22 -34.52 -23.69
C CYS A 156 -47.19 -34.93 -22.60
N GLY A 157 -47.64 -35.63 -21.54
CA GLY A 157 -46.74 -36.02 -20.42
C GLY A 157 -45.55 -36.88 -20.85
N ASN A 158 -45.64 -37.58 -21.98
CA ASN A 158 -44.50 -38.31 -22.54
C ASN A 158 -43.46 -37.34 -23.14
N CYS A 159 -43.89 -36.29 -23.83
CA CYS A 159 -43.01 -35.28 -24.37
C CYS A 159 -42.28 -34.52 -23.24
N VAL A 160 -43.01 -34.16 -22.19
CA VAL A 160 -42.41 -33.53 -21.01
C VAL A 160 -41.33 -34.43 -20.39
N ARG A 161 -41.60 -35.73 -20.22
CA ARG A 161 -40.63 -36.69 -19.71
C ARG A 161 -39.39 -36.84 -20.56
N LEU A 162 -39.56 -36.87 -21.88
CA LEU A 162 -38.46 -36.96 -22.83
C LEU A 162 -37.62 -35.67 -22.85
N LEU A 163 -38.23 -34.49 -22.77
CA LEU A 163 -37.57 -33.21 -22.64
C LEU A 163 -36.75 -33.13 -21.35
N LYS A 164 -37.34 -33.55 -20.21
CA LYS A 164 -36.63 -33.65 -18.96
C LYS A 164 -35.39 -34.53 -19.05
N ARG A 165 -35.54 -35.70 -19.65
CA ARG A 165 -34.45 -36.65 -19.83
C ARG A 165 -33.39 -36.12 -20.79
N TYR A 166 -33.79 -35.54 -21.89
CA TYR A 166 -32.89 -34.91 -22.85
C TYR A 166 -32.12 -33.79 -22.19
N PHE A 167 -32.79 -32.87 -21.54
CA PHE A 167 -32.17 -31.71 -20.87
C PHE A 167 -31.15 -32.13 -19.85
N SER A 168 -31.47 -33.04 -18.95
CA SER A 168 -30.53 -33.55 -17.95
C SER A 168 -29.30 -34.19 -18.59
N ARG A 169 -29.42 -34.93 -19.62
CA ARG A 169 -28.32 -35.56 -20.36
C ARG A 169 -27.48 -34.51 -21.09
N ARG A 170 -28.14 -33.52 -21.64
CA ARG A 170 -27.49 -32.44 -22.39
C ARG A 170 -26.60 -31.62 -21.51
N VAL A 171 -27.09 -31.18 -20.35
CA VAL A 171 -26.32 -30.47 -19.35
C VAL A 171 -25.15 -31.32 -18.87
N ILE A 172 -25.35 -32.59 -18.56
CA ILE A 172 -24.27 -33.51 -18.19
C ILE A 172 -23.22 -33.60 -19.31
N TRP A 173 -23.68 -33.73 -20.58
CA TRP A 173 -22.76 -33.83 -21.72
C TRP A 173 -21.91 -32.56 -21.90
N VAL A 174 -22.51 -31.40 -21.79
CA VAL A 174 -21.79 -30.10 -21.84
C VAL A 174 -20.78 -30.00 -20.74
N MET A 175 -21.13 -30.47 -19.54
CA MET A 175 -20.29 -30.43 -18.34
C MET A 175 -19.36 -31.63 -18.22
N GLU A 176 -19.55 -32.66 -19.05
CA GLU A 176 -18.79 -33.92 -18.96
C GLU A 176 -17.37 -33.67 -19.46
N PRO A 177 -16.42 -33.82 -18.63
CA PRO A 177 -15.09 -33.32 -18.83
C PRO A 177 -14.07 -34.41 -18.89
N ASP A 178 -12.90 -33.97 -19.15
CA ASP A 178 -11.67 -34.60 -18.71
C ASP A 178 -11.53 -34.66 -17.19
N HIS A 179 -10.52 -35.35 -16.73
CA HIS A 179 -10.32 -35.73 -15.33
C HIS A 179 -10.46 -34.62 -14.29
N ASP A 180 -10.12 -33.38 -14.62
CA ASP A 180 -10.07 -32.27 -13.63
C ASP A 180 -11.42 -31.60 -13.39
N SER A 181 -12.32 -31.65 -14.32
CA SER A 181 -13.66 -31.04 -14.18
C SER A 181 -14.73 -32.02 -13.65
N ARG A 182 -14.38 -33.29 -13.36
CA ARG A 182 -15.30 -34.24 -12.70
C ARG A 182 -15.86 -33.72 -11.36
N ARG A 183 -15.09 -32.87 -10.67
CA ARG A 183 -15.56 -32.19 -9.45
C ARG A 183 -16.69 -31.21 -9.75
N TYR A 184 -16.62 -30.51 -10.85
CA TYR A 184 -17.61 -29.54 -11.31
C TYR A 184 -18.91 -30.20 -11.68
N VAL A 185 -18.86 -31.21 -12.54
CA VAL A 185 -20.02 -32.02 -12.94
C VAL A 185 -20.67 -32.64 -11.72
N LYS A 186 -19.90 -33.17 -10.77
CA LYS A 186 -20.42 -33.78 -9.56
C LYS A 186 -21.13 -32.77 -8.64
N ARG A 187 -20.64 -31.56 -8.58
CA ARG A 187 -21.27 -30.48 -7.85
C ARG A 187 -22.55 -30.00 -8.50
N TRP A 188 -22.53 -29.85 -9.82
CA TRP A 188 -23.67 -29.43 -10.61
C TRP A 188 -24.81 -30.48 -10.58
N LYS A 189 -24.48 -31.78 -10.76
CA LYS A 189 -25.44 -32.85 -10.59
C LYS A 189 -26.13 -32.82 -9.24
N LYS A 190 -25.43 -32.45 -8.21
CA LYS A 190 -25.96 -32.48 -6.84
C LYS A 190 -26.81 -31.28 -6.49
N SER A 191 -26.56 -30.11 -7.05
CA SER A 191 -27.22 -28.85 -6.70
C SER A 191 -28.17 -28.32 -7.78
N GLU A 192 -27.85 -28.55 -9.05
CA GLU A 192 -28.50 -27.86 -10.16
C GLU A 192 -29.21 -28.83 -11.17
N LEU A 193 -28.89 -30.09 -11.13
CA LEU A 193 -29.60 -31.13 -11.88
C LEU A 193 -30.68 -31.83 -11.05
N SER A 194 -31.08 -31.25 -9.92
CA SER A 194 -32.27 -31.67 -9.20
C SER A 194 -33.51 -31.45 -10.05
N MET A 195 -34.56 -32.16 -9.80
CA MET A 195 -35.84 -31.95 -10.54
C MET A 195 -36.38 -30.55 -10.38
N ASP A 196 -36.15 -29.92 -9.20
CA ASP A 196 -36.58 -28.57 -8.92
C ASP A 196 -35.83 -27.55 -9.78
N ASN A 197 -34.52 -27.66 -9.86
CA ASN A 197 -33.70 -26.77 -10.71
C ASN A 197 -33.97 -27.01 -12.18
N TYR A 198 -34.27 -28.26 -12.58
CA TYR A 198 -34.68 -28.56 -13.94
C TYR A 198 -36.02 -27.87 -14.26
N THR A 199 -36.98 -27.91 -13.35
CA THR A 199 -38.29 -27.28 -13.51
C THR A 199 -38.15 -25.79 -13.68
N LEU A 200 -37.40 -25.12 -12.79
CA LEU A 200 -37.09 -23.68 -12.88
C LEU A 200 -36.45 -23.31 -14.23
N PHE A 201 -35.49 -24.10 -14.69
CA PHE A 201 -34.85 -23.85 -15.98
C PHE A 201 -35.84 -23.97 -17.13
N ARG A 202 -36.68 -24.98 -17.09
CA ARG A 202 -37.68 -25.22 -18.15
C ARG A 202 -38.74 -24.13 -18.18
N ASP A 203 -39.15 -23.65 -17.01
CA ASP A 203 -40.21 -22.63 -16.91
C ASP A 203 -39.81 -21.31 -17.55
N GLY A 204 -38.51 -21.06 -17.65
CA GLY A 204 -38.00 -19.95 -18.39
C GLY A 204 -38.00 -20.10 -19.92
N LEU A 205 -38.33 -21.25 -20.48
CA LEU A 205 -38.32 -21.46 -21.92
C LEU A 205 -39.71 -21.18 -22.53
N PRO A 206 -39.83 -20.51 -23.69
CA PRO A 206 -41.09 -20.30 -24.35
C PRO A 206 -41.72 -21.64 -24.75
N LEU A 207 -42.96 -21.84 -24.41
CA LEU A 207 -43.68 -23.08 -24.73
C LEU A 207 -43.93 -23.31 -26.19
N ASN A 208 -43.95 -22.25 -26.98
CA ASN A 208 -44.07 -22.39 -28.41
C ASN A 208 -42.99 -23.31 -28.98
N ASP A 209 -41.82 -23.33 -28.34
CA ASP A 209 -40.72 -24.12 -28.79
C ASP A 209 -39.65 -24.24 -27.66
N PRO A 210 -40.00 -24.89 -26.52
CA PRO A 210 -39.11 -24.88 -25.35
C PRO A 210 -37.80 -25.58 -25.64
N PHE A 211 -37.86 -26.64 -26.46
CA PHE A 211 -36.72 -27.45 -26.81
C PHE A 211 -35.81 -26.71 -27.81
N MET A 212 -36.40 -26.13 -28.83
CA MET A 212 -35.73 -25.31 -29.81
C MET A 212 -35.07 -24.12 -29.15
N THR A 213 -35.76 -23.44 -28.23
CA THR A 213 -35.23 -22.29 -27.53
C THR A 213 -33.99 -22.64 -26.73
N TRP A 214 -33.98 -23.79 -26.05
CA TRP A 214 -32.79 -24.26 -25.34
C TRP A 214 -31.61 -24.52 -26.29
N GLU A 215 -31.85 -25.31 -27.34
CA GLU A 215 -30.80 -25.65 -28.30
C GLU A 215 -30.31 -24.41 -29.08
N LYS A 216 -31.24 -23.52 -29.42
CA LYS A 216 -30.87 -22.23 -30.00
C LYS A 216 -29.97 -21.41 -29.07
N TYR A 217 -30.36 -21.26 -27.82
CA TYR A 217 -29.52 -20.54 -26.85
C TYR A 217 -28.18 -21.25 -26.61
N TYR A 218 -28.19 -22.56 -26.57
CA TYR A 218 -26.96 -23.33 -26.45
C TYR A 218 -26.02 -23.06 -27.64
N CYS A 219 -26.53 -23.13 -28.84
CA CYS A 219 -25.73 -22.86 -30.04
C CYS A 219 -25.30 -21.39 -30.10
N GLU A 220 -26.20 -20.46 -29.88
CA GLU A 220 -25.87 -19.02 -29.87
C GLU A 220 -24.84 -18.66 -28.78
N MET A 221 -24.91 -19.30 -27.63
CA MET A 221 -23.98 -19.09 -26.55
C MET A 221 -22.59 -19.59 -26.87
N VAL A 222 -22.49 -20.77 -27.47
CA VAL A 222 -21.24 -21.35 -27.93
C VAL A 222 -20.67 -20.55 -29.10
N MET A 223 -21.52 -20.11 -30.02
CA MET A 223 -21.16 -19.35 -31.21
C MET A 223 -21.08 -17.86 -30.98
N GLY A 224 -21.90 -17.34 -30.08
CA GLY A 224 -21.92 -15.91 -29.71
C GLY A 224 -20.65 -15.41 -29.03
N LYS A 225 -19.79 -16.31 -28.64
CA LYS A 225 -18.41 -15.99 -28.27
C LYS A 225 -17.50 -15.89 -29.50
N GLU A 226 -18.05 -16.04 -30.67
CA GLU A 226 -17.29 -16.09 -31.93
C GLU A 226 -16.10 -17.04 -31.82
N ASP A 227 -16.22 -18.00 -30.90
CA ASP A 227 -15.21 -19.02 -30.69
C ASP A 227 -15.44 -20.07 -31.75
N PHE A 228 -14.55 -20.34 -32.46
CA PHE A 228 -14.31 -21.45 -33.34
C PHE A 228 -15.22 -22.66 -33.09
N LEU A 229 -16.54 -22.41 -33.04
CA LEU A 229 -17.49 -23.47 -33.03
C LEU A 229 -17.40 -24.18 -34.39
N LYS A 230 -16.65 -25.23 -34.41
CA LYS A 230 -16.53 -26.03 -35.62
C LYS A 230 -17.79 -26.75 -35.86
N GLU A 231 -18.07 -26.85 -37.14
CA GLU A 231 -19.16 -27.65 -37.70
C GLU A 231 -19.31 -29.03 -37.05
N GLU A 232 -18.18 -29.70 -36.71
CA GLU A 232 -18.16 -31.00 -36.02
C GLU A 232 -18.84 -30.96 -34.64
N ILE A 233 -18.70 -29.87 -33.90
CA ILE A 233 -19.32 -29.72 -32.58
C ILE A 233 -20.81 -29.49 -32.74
N CYS A 234 -21.20 -28.58 -33.62
CA CYS A 234 -22.62 -28.36 -33.96
C CYS A 234 -23.30 -29.59 -34.49
N ARG A 235 -22.69 -30.31 -35.42
CA ARG A 235 -23.21 -31.61 -35.92
C ARG A 235 -23.30 -32.66 -34.82
N SER A 236 -22.38 -32.66 -33.86
CA SER A 236 -22.46 -33.55 -32.70
C SER A 236 -23.65 -33.22 -31.79
N ILE A 237 -23.92 -31.91 -31.61
CA ILE A 237 -25.10 -31.47 -30.86
C ILE A 237 -26.39 -31.89 -31.56
N ILE A 238 -26.50 -31.64 -32.86
CA ILE A 238 -27.68 -31.99 -33.68
C ILE A 238 -27.93 -33.50 -33.69
N ARG A 239 -26.87 -34.31 -33.91
CA ARG A 239 -27.02 -35.78 -33.86
C ARG A 239 -27.47 -36.28 -32.48
N LYS A 240 -27.02 -35.65 -31.42
CA LYS A 240 -27.42 -36.02 -30.05
C LYS A 240 -28.86 -35.63 -29.77
N LEU A 241 -29.26 -34.45 -30.26
CA LEU A 241 -30.60 -33.94 -30.22
C LEU A 241 -31.56 -34.89 -30.97
N ASP A 242 -31.22 -35.28 -32.19
CA ASP A 242 -32.03 -36.22 -33.02
C ASP A 242 -32.23 -37.55 -32.30
N ARG A 243 -31.21 -38.16 -31.72
CA ARG A 243 -31.36 -39.43 -30.98
C ARG A 243 -32.29 -39.33 -29.78
N GLU A 244 -32.17 -38.23 -29.00
CA GLU A 244 -32.98 -38.06 -27.81
C GLU A 244 -34.43 -37.65 -28.12
N THR A 245 -34.66 -37.04 -29.29
CA THR A 245 -35.98 -36.58 -29.73
C THR A 245 -36.71 -37.53 -30.71
N THR A 246 -36.14 -38.69 -31.02
CA THR A 246 -36.75 -39.65 -31.96
C THR A 246 -38.18 -40.07 -31.58
N GLY A 247 -38.57 -39.96 -30.34
CA GLY A 247 -39.95 -40.24 -29.89
C GLY A 247 -40.88 -39.02 -29.86
N LEU A 248 -40.40 -37.81 -30.20
CA LEU A 248 -41.15 -36.57 -30.15
C LEU A 248 -41.59 -36.17 -31.56
N SER A 249 -42.81 -36.52 -31.95
CA SER A 249 -43.34 -36.26 -33.27
C SER A 249 -43.38 -34.77 -33.70
N ASN A 250 -43.46 -33.86 -32.73
CA ASN A 250 -43.65 -32.44 -32.97
C ASN A 250 -42.34 -31.64 -33.02
N CYS A 251 -41.18 -32.27 -32.82
CA CYS A 251 -39.92 -31.54 -32.69
C CYS A 251 -38.97 -31.69 -33.89
N LYS A 252 -39.39 -32.37 -34.96
CA LYS A 252 -38.51 -32.60 -36.13
C LYS A 252 -38.10 -31.31 -36.85
N TYR A 253 -39.00 -30.34 -36.91
CA TYR A 253 -38.72 -29.04 -37.54
C TYR A 253 -37.68 -28.22 -36.79
N ILE A 254 -37.61 -28.43 -35.47
CA ILE A 254 -36.63 -27.79 -34.61
C ILE A 254 -35.19 -28.17 -35.00
N LEU A 255 -35.00 -29.44 -35.32
CA LEU A 255 -33.69 -29.96 -35.74
C LEU A 255 -33.21 -29.28 -37.02
N LYS A 256 -34.14 -29.11 -37.99
CA LYS A 256 -33.82 -28.44 -39.25
C LYS A 256 -33.44 -26.96 -39.06
N GLU A 257 -34.22 -26.23 -38.30
CA GLU A 257 -33.93 -24.82 -38.01
C GLU A 257 -32.62 -24.68 -37.23
N LEU A 258 -32.35 -25.58 -36.28
CA LEU A 258 -31.11 -25.58 -35.54
C LEU A 258 -29.90 -25.88 -36.46
N GLU A 259 -30.06 -26.78 -37.43
CA GLU A 259 -29.01 -27.07 -38.40
C GLU A 259 -28.67 -25.85 -39.27
N GLU A 260 -29.69 -25.18 -39.81
CA GLU A 260 -29.52 -23.96 -40.62
C GLU A 260 -28.84 -22.86 -39.85
N LYS A 261 -29.24 -22.60 -38.57
CA LYS A 261 -28.59 -21.61 -37.69
C LYS A 261 -27.18 -21.99 -37.32
N THR A 262 -26.90 -23.28 -37.16
CA THR A 262 -25.57 -23.78 -36.87
C THR A 262 -24.62 -23.51 -38.02
N GLU A 263 -25.03 -23.74 -39.24
CA GLU A 263 -24.23 -23.46 -40.45
C GLU A 263 -23.95 -21.97 -40.61
N GLU A 264 -24.93 -21.09 -40.36
CA GLU A 264 -24.74 -19.65 -40.38
C GLU A 264 -23.75 -19.17 -39.35
N ALA A 265 -23.77 -19.74 -38.15
CA ALA A 265 -22.91 -19.36 -37.08
C ALA A 265 -21.48 -19.86 -37.25
N VAL A 266 -21.27 -21.07 -37.80
CA VAL A 266 -19.96 -21.57 -38.18
C VAL A 266 -19.28 -20.62 -39.17
N ALA A 267 -20.03 -20.16 -40.19
CA ALA A 267 -19.51 -19.21 -41.17
C ALA A 267 -19.09 -17.86 -40.55
N ARG A 268 -19.79 -17.39 -39.51
CA ARG A 268 -19.44 -16.15 -38.80
C ARG A 268 -18.25 -16.31 -37.88
N ALA A 269 -18.02 -17.52 -37.34
CA ALA A 269 -16.94 -17.80 -36.40
C ALA A 269 -15.56 -17.99 -37.07
N GLU A 270 -15.50 -18.06 -38.40
CA GLU A 270 -14.25 -18.21 -39.14
C GLU A 270 -13.31 -17.03 -38.86
N GLY A 271 -12.12 -17.34 -38.43
CA GLY A 271 -11.06 -16.33 -38.18
C GLY A 271 -11.03 -15.70 -36.80
N PHE A 272 -11.97 -16.02 -35.93
CA PHE A 272 -11.97 -15.51 -34.55
C PHE A 272 -10.96 -16.24 -33.63
N PHE A 273 -10.27 -15.50 -32.74
CA PHE A 273 -9.31 -16.06 -31.78
C PHE A 273 -9.64 -15.58 -30.38
N PRO A 274 -10.15 -16.45 -29.48
CA PRO A 274 -10.44 -16.03 -28.11
C PRO A 274 -9.14 -15.73 -27.34
N GLU A 275 -9.14 -14.62 -26.63
CA GLU A 275 -7.97 -14.14 -25.86
C GLU A 275 -7.43 -15.17 -24.87
N GLU A 276 -8.33 -15.87 -24.18
CA GLU A 276 -7.96 -16.88 -23.19
C GLU A 276 -7.27 -18.12 -23.81
N GLU A 277 -7.61 -18.46 -25.05
CA GLU A 277 -7.03 -19.61 -25.74
C GLU A 277 -5.62 -19.34 -26.24
N ILE A 278 -5.29 -18.10 -26.59
CA ILE A 278 -3.93 -17.71 -26.97
C ILE A 278 -2.96 -18.00 -25.82
N GLY A 279 -3.36 -17.66 -24.59
CA GLY A 279 -2.57 -17.96 -23.40
C GLY A 279 -2.38 -19.46 -23.12
N ARG A 280 -3.33 -20.30 -23.52
CA ARG A 280 -3.22 -21.78 -23.37
C ARG A 280 -2.33 -22.41 -24.43
N LEU A 281 -2.30 -21.85 -25.63
CA LEU A 281 -1.56 -22.42 -26.75
C LEU A 281 -0.06 -22.10 -26.68
N LEU A 282 0.29 -20.93 -26.11
CA LEU A 282 1.68 -20.56 -25.84
C LEU A 282 2.09 -21.12 -24.46
N THR A 283 2.65 -22.33 -24.44
CA THR A 283 3.12 -22.96 -23.21
C THR A 283 4.48 -22.42 -22.81
N GLU A 284 4.76 -22.41 -21.50
CA GLU A 284 6.08 -22.08 -20.96
C GLU A 284 7.21 -22.91 -21.58
N GLU A 285 6.95 -24.20 -21.81
CA GLU A 285 7.94 -25.11 -22.36
C GLU A 285 8.30 -24.77 -23.82
N MET A 286 7.31 -24.44 -24.64
CA MET A 286 7.51 -23.99 -26.00
C MET A 286 8.36 -22.71 -26.07
N ILE A 287 8.03 -21.72 -25.23
CA ILE A 287 8.78 -20.45 -25.16
C ILE A 287 10.21 -20.70 -24.68
N TRP A 288 10.40 -21.57 -23.70
CA TRP A 288 11.73 -21.92 -23.19
C TRP A 288 12.60 -22.62 -24.21
N ASP A 289 12.04 -23.54 -24.97
CA ASP A 289 12.76 -24.22 -26.06
C ASP A 289 13.12 -23.25 -27.19
N LEU A 290 12.24 -22.29 -27.47
CA LEU A 290 12.52 -21.23 -28.43
C LEU A 290 13.70 -20.35 -27.98
N MET A 291 13.69 -19.96 -26.71
CA MET A 291 14.78 -19.17 -26.12
C MET A 291 16.11 -19.92 -26.19
N ARG A 292 16.16 -21.18 -25.87
CA ARG A 292 17.38 -21.99 -25.92
C ARG A 292 17.96 -22.13 -27.32
N LYS A 293 17.10 -22.16 -28.32
CA LYS A 293 17.49 -22.25 -29.73
C LYS A 293 17.88 -20.90 -30.33
N ASN A 294 17.60 -19.79 -29.61
CA ASN A 294 17.93 -18.47 -30.09
C ASN A 294 19.42 -18.18 -29.92
N PRO A 295 20.15 -17.73 -30.98
CA PRO A 295 21.58 -17.43 -30.89
C PRO A 295 21.90 -16.33 -29.85
N HIS A 296 20.96 -15.44 -29.56
CA HIS A 296 21.12 -14.39 -28.55
C HIS A 296 20.93 -14.90 -27.10
N TYR A 297 20.43 -16.10 -26.89
CA TYR A 297 20.27 -16.67 -25.55
C TYR A 297 21.60 -16.76 -24.80
N THR A 298 22.66 -17.21 -25.46
CA THR A 298 24.01 -17.31 -24.87
C THR A 298 24.53 -15.92 -24.49
N LEU A 299 24.34 -14.90 -25.34
CA LEU A 299 24.71 -13.52 -25.04
C LEU A 299 23.91 -12.98 -23.86
N LEU A 300 22.60 -13.23 -23.82
CA LEU A 300 21.75 -12.87 -22.68
C LEU A 300 22.27 -13.48 -21.37
N MET A 301 22.65 -14.75 -21.37
CA MET A 301 23.21 -15.41 -20.19
C MET A 301 24.56 -14.82 -19.78
N GLN A 302 25.42 -14.47 -20.72
CA GLN A 302 26.69 -13.80 -20.45
C GLN A 302 26.48 -12.39 -19.83
N GLU A 303 25.54 -11.61 -20.36
CA GLU A 303 25.16 -10.30 -19.78
C GLU A 303 24.66 -10.46 -18.34
N LEU A 304 23.81 -11.46 -18.08
CA LEU A 304 23.34 -11.75 -16.71
C LEU A 304 24.50 -12.12 -15.77
N ASP A 305 25.46 -12.89 -16.25
CA ASP A 305 26.65 -13.25 -15.47
C ASP A 305 27.50 -12.02 -15.15
N GLN A 306 27.71 -11.15 -16.12
CA GLN A 306 28.47 -9.91 -15.94
C GLN A 306 27.79 -8.98 -14.92
N ILE A 307 26.50 -8.73 -15.06
CA ILE A 307 25.75 -7.89 -14.13
C ILE A 307 25.75 -8.50 -12.71
N TRP A 308 25.69 -9.83 -12.59
CA TRP A 308 25.76 -10.49 -11.31
C TRP A 308 27.14 -10.33 -10.63
N GLU A 309 28.25 -10.37 -11.41
CA GLU A 309 29.60 -10.11 -10.88
C GLU A 309 29.78 -8.64 -10.48
N GLU A 310 29.23 -7.70 -11.23
CA GLU A 310 29.20 -6.28 -10.89
C GLU A 310 28.41 -6.02 -9.61
N ASP A 311 27.22 -6.63 -9.51
CA ASP A 311 26.37 -6.59 -8.31
C ASP A 311 27.08 -7.14 -7.07
N ARG A 312 27.81 -8.25 -7.23
CA ARG A 312 28.58 -8.86 -6.15
C ARG A 312 29.75 -7.97 -5.73
N ARG A 313 30.43 -7.34 -6.67
CA ARG A 313 31.50 -6.38 -6.39
C ARG A 313 30.97 -5.19 -5.62
N LEU A 314 29.88 -4.59 -6.08
CA LEU A 314 29.23 -3.48 -5.39
C LEU A 314 28.86 -3.87 -3.97
N LYS A 315 28.21 -5.00 -3.77
CA LYS A 315 27.86 -5.49 -2.44
C LYS A 315 29.09 -5.63 -1.51
N ASN A 316 30.17 -6.20 -1.99
CA ASN A 316 31.39 -6.36 -1.20
C ASN A 316 32.00 -5.01 -0.85
N VAL A 317 32.13 -4.10 -1.81
CA VAL A 317 32.60 -2.73 -1.57
C VAL A 317 31.73 -2.02 -0.55
N MET A 318 30.42 -2.18 -0.59
CA MET A 318 29.51 -1.57 0.39
C MET A 318 29.69 -2.16 1.79
N LEU A 319 29.87 -3.49 1.89
CA LEU A 319 30.13 -4.16 3.17
C LEU A 319 31.45 -3.70 3.80
N ASP A 320 32.47 -3.43 2.98
CA ASP A 320 33.74 -2.88 3.47
C ASP A 320 33.61 -1.42 3.98
N HIS A 321 32.59 -0.67 3.53
CA HIS A 321 32.31 0.69 3.97
C HIS A 321 31.28 0.79 5.11
N ILE A 322 30.55 -0.29 5.40
CA ILE A 322 29.61 -0.37 6.52
C ILE A 322 30.39 -0.94 7.72
N PRO A 323 30.48 -0.24 8.84
CA PRO A 323 31.17 -0.77 10.01
C PRO A 323 30.46 -2.00 10.58
N ASP A 324 31.23 -2.87 11.24
CA ASP A 324 30.70 -4.07 11.89
C ASP A 324 29.59 -3.77 12.91
N ARG A 325 29.63 -2.57 13.50
CA ARG A 325 28.58 -2.10 14.40
C ARG A 325 28.09 -0.72 13.95
N TYR A 326 26.78 -0.54 13.84
CA TYR A 326 26.20 0.75 13.43
C TYR A 326 26.53 1.92 14.36
N ILE A 327 26.88 1.65 15.62
CA ILE A 327 27.36 2.68 16.54
C ILE A 327 28.64 3.35 16.05
N ASP A 328 29.47 2.64 15.27
CA ASP A 328 30.74 3.15 14.75
C ASP A 328 30.55 4.11 13.54
N LEU A 329 29.32 4.25 13.03
CA LEU A 329 28.95 5.33 12.11
C LEU A 329 29.03 6.72 12.74
N PHE A 330 29.09 6.80 14.07
CA PHE A 330 29.07 8.05 14.84
C PHE A 330 30.34 8.26 15.67
N PRO A 331 31.51 8.43 15.02
CA PRO A 331 32.79 8.46 15.73
C PRO A 331 32.93 9.64 16.68
N SER A 332 32.27 10.76 16.44
CA SER A 332 32.30 11.94 17.33
C SER A 332 31.68 11.63 18.69
N ALA A 333 30.53 10.96 18.70
CA ALA A 333 29.86 10.55 19.93
C ALA A 333 30.63 9.45 20.68
N ARG A 334 31.43 8.62 19.98
CA ARG A 334 32.26 7.56 20.63
C ARG A 334 33.51 8.12 21.35
N LYS A 335 33.89 9.38 21.08
CA LYS A 335 35.05 10.01 21.72
C LYS A 335 34.74 10.56 23.11
N ILE A 336 33.48 10.59 23.50
CA ILE A 336 33.03 11.13 24.80
C ILE A 336 32.24 10.03 25.55
N LYS A 337 32.31 10.07 26.88
CA LYS A 337 31.40 9.31 27.73
C LYS A 337 30.11 10.12 27.91
N ARG A 338 29.02 9.55 27.55
CA ARG A 338 27.68 10.17 27.65
C ARG A 338 26.95 9.57 28.85
N LYS A 339 26.14 10.39 29.53
CA LYS A 339 25.18 9.90 30.51
C LYS A 339 23.75 10.09 29.95
N PHE A 340 23.00 9.01 29.84
CA PHE A 340 21.63 9.03 29.41
C PHE A 340 20.67 9.10 30.62
N ILE A 341 19.64 9.92 30.52
CA ILE A 341 18.54 10.00 31.48
C ILE A 341 17.26 9.66 30.71
N LEU A 342 16.75 8.45 30.95
CA LEU A 342 15.55 7.95 30.26
C LEU A 342 14.29 8.34 31.03
N HIS A 343 13.51 9.25 30.48
CA HIS A 343 12.20 9.64 31.00
C HIS A 343 11.14 8.70 30.38
N ILE A 344 10.78 7.67 31.12
CA ILE A 344 9.85 6.61 30.65
C ILE A 344 8.48 6.78 31.30
N GLY A 345 7.44 6.89 30.50
CA GLY A 345 6.08 6.99 30.98
C GLY A 345 5.04 7.19 29.87
N PRO A 346 3.74 7.15 30.20
CA PRO A 346 2.65 7.33 29.24
C PRO A 346 2.59 8.78 28.73
N THR A 347 1.73 9.02 27.75
CA THR A 347 1.45 10.38 27.25
C THR A 347 0.89 11.26 28.38
N ASN A 348 1.24 12.54 28.41
CA ASN A 348 0.77 13.51 29.42
C ASN A 348 1.28 13.26 30.87
N SER A 349 2.46 12.67 31.01
CA SER A 349 3.10 12.40 32.30
C SER A 349 4.19 13.41 32.71
N GLY A 350 4.43 14.44 31.89
CA GLY A 350 5.42 15.49 32.18
C GLY A 350 6.88 15.14 31.80
N LYS A 351 7.12 14.10 31.04
CA LYS A 351 8.45 13.67 30.55
C LYS A 351 9.24 14.80 29.91
N THR A 352 8.66 15.38 28.85
CA THR A 352 9.29 16.45 28.05
C THR A 352 9.59 17.66 28.87
N TYR A 353 8.69 18.03 29.81
CA TYR A 353 8.93 19.13 30.74
C TYR A 353 10.16 18.86 31.62
N ALA A 354 10.26 17.70 32.24
CA ALA A 354 11.38 17.30 33.08
C ALA A 354 12.71 17.27 32.30
N ALA A 355 12.66 16.70 31.07
CA ALA A 355 13.83 16.61 30.20
C ALA A 355 14.34 17.98 29.75
N VAL A 356 13.45 18.90 29.34
CA VAL A 356 13.83 20.27 28.94
C VAL A 356 14.40 21.03 30.13
N HIS A 357 13.78 20.92 31.32
CA HIS A 357 14.35 21.54 32.53
C HIS A 357 15.74 20.98 32.88
N GLY A 358 15.97 19.67 32.69
CA GLY A 358 17.29 19.07 32.84
C GLY A 358 18.28 19.60 31.78
N MET A 359 17.86 19.80 30.57
CA MET A 359 18.65 20.36 29.49
C MET A 359 19.11 21.79 29.81
N LEU A 360 18.24 22.62 30.37
CA LEU A 360 18.51 24.02 30.70
C LEU A 360 19.49 24.19 31.86
N GLN A 361 19.89 23.12 32.55
CA GLN A 361 20.99 23.16 33.55
C GLN A 361 22.39 23.16 32.89
N GLY A 362 22.47 22.75 31.60
CA GLY A 362 23.71 22.81 30.82
C GLY A 362 24.01 24.24 30.34
N LYS A 363 25.27 24.47 29.93
CA LYS A 363 25.66 25.73 29.30
C LYS A 363 25.16 25.84 27.87
N THR A 364 25.07 24.71 27.17
CA THR A 364 24.57 24.62 25.82
C THR A 364 23.65 23.38 25.70
N GLY A 365 22.61 23.48 24.87
CA GLY A 365 21.69 22.35 24.74
C GLY A 365 20.94 22.33 23.43
N ILE A 366 20.48 21.11 23.06
CA ILE A 366 19.63 20.90 21.90
C ILE A 366 18.39 20.08 22.29
N TYR A 367 17.23 20.56 21.88
CA TYR A 367 15.97 19.80 21.91
C TYR A 367 15.68 19.25 20.51
N LEU A 368 15.44 17.95 20.43
CA LEU A 368 15.13 17.22 19.20
C LEU A 368 13.72 16.67 19.28
N GLY A 369 12.81 17.30 18.56
CA GLY A 369 11.39 16.94 18.54
C GLY A 369 10.96 16.18 17.27
N PRO A 370 9.83 15.45 17.33
CA PRO A 370 9.30 14.70 16.19
C PRO A 370 8.66 15.58 15.11
N LEU A 371 8.23 16.77 15.47
CA LEU A 371 7.48 17.68 14.59
C LEU A 371 7.94 19.13 14.75
N ARG A 372 7.83 19.90 13.68
CA ARG A 372 8.10 21.34 13.65
C ARG A 372 7.36 22.10 14.77
N LEU A 373 6.07 21.78 14.90
CA LEU A 373 5.23 22.46 15.90
C LEU A 373 5.74 22.24 17.34
N LEU A 374 6.26 21.04 17.65
CA LEU A 374 6.88 20.77 18.94
C LEU A 374 8.22 21.50 19.11
N ALA A 375 9.04 21.50 18.09
CA ALA A 375 10.30 22.25 18.12
C ALA A 375 10.03 23.73 18.33
N PHE A 376 9.02 24.29 17.66
CA PHE A 376 8.63 25.69 17.82
C PHE A 376 8.03 25.97 19.22
N GLU A 377 7.14 25.09 19.70
CA GLU A 377 6.60 25.25 21.07
C GLU A 377 7.69 25.25 22.13
N GLN A 378 8.72 24.41 21.98
CA GLN A 378 9.84 24.42 22.90
C GLN A 378 10.75 25.64 22.68
N TYR A 379 10.95 26.09 21.46
CA TYR A 379 11.63 27.34 21.16
C TYR A 379 10.95 28.53 21.86
N GLU A 380 9.63 28.68 21.79
CA GLU A 380 8.90 29.74 22.47
C GLU A 380 9.03 29.62 23.97
N LYS A 381 8.75 28.45 24.56
CA LYS A 381 8.82 28.23 26.01
C LYS A 381 10.20 28.48 26.59
N ILE A 382 11.26 28.02 25.94
CA ILE A 382 12.63 28.24 26.39
C ILE A 382 12.96 29.73 26.38
N ASN A 383 12.52 30.48 25.35
CA ASN A 383 12.70 31.91 25.28
C ASN A 383 11.85 32.69 26.34
N GLU A 384 10.61 32.25 26.59
CA GLU A 384 9.75 32.80 27.66
C GLU A 384 10.35 32.59 29.05
N MET A 385 11.08 31.49 29.28
CA MET A 385 11.81 31.21 30.49
C MET A 385 13.10 32.08 30.64
N GLY A 386 13.39 32.93 29.63
CA GLY A 386 14.56 33.82 29.67
C GLY A 386 15.85 33.22 29.10
N TYR A 387 15.80 32.02 28.50
CA TYR A 387 16.97 31.41 27.87
C TYR A 387 16.96 31.68 26.35
N ALA A 388 18.07 32.21 25.82
CA ALA A 388 18.18 32.45 24.40
C ALA A 388 18.21 31.08 23.64
N CYS A 389 17.21 30.84 22.81
CA CYS A 389 17.06 29.63 22.02
C CYS A 389 16.87 29.98 20.55
N SER A 390 17.51 29.26 19.64
CA SER A 390 17.30 29.30 18.19
C SER A 390 16.38 28.17 17.76
N LEU A 391 15.69 28.33 16.63
CA LEU A 391 14.88 27.29 16.00
C LEU A 391 15.55 26.80 14.71
N LEU A 392 15.59 25.49 14.50
CA LEU A 392 16.03 24.88 13.26
C LEU A 392 15.09 23.74 12.87
N THR A 393 14.31 23.93 11.80
CA THR A 393 13.47 22.91 11.20
C THR A 393 13.72 22.82 9.70
N GLY A 394 13.17 21.79 9.05
CA GLY A 394 13.30 21.68 7.60
C GLY A 394 12.76 22.89 6.83
N GLU A 395 11.77 23.58 7.38
CA GLU A 395 11.06 24.67 6.71
C GLU A 395 11.33 26.05 7.32
N GLU A 396 11.88 26.13 8.52
CA GLU A 396 12.08 27.40 9.21
C GLU A 396 13.36 27.40 10.01
N GLU A 397 14.06 28.53 10.00
CA GLU A 397 15.24 28.78 10.78
C GLU A 397 15.15 30.16 11.40
N ILE A 398 15.08 30.19 12.73
CA ILE A 398 15.14 31.44 13.49
C ILE A 398 16.44 31.47 14.31
N ARG A 399 17.41 32.21 13.83
CA ARG A 399 18.70 32.35 14.51
C ARG A 399 18.64 33.50 15.49
N LYS A 400 19.02 33.21 16.74
CA LYS A 400 19.36 34.25 17.73
C LYS A 400 20.86 34.26 17.91
N GLU A 401 21.40 35.43 17.87
CA GLU A 401 22.84 35.63 18.01
C GLU A 401 23.36 35.04 19.33
N ASN A 402 24.38 34.21 19.27
CA ASN A 402 24.98 33.53 20.43
C ASN A 402 24.01 32.71 21.31
N ALA A 403 22.88 32.24 20.76
CA ALA A 403 21.95 31.40 21.52
C ALA A 403 22.61 30.07 21.94
N PRO A 404 22.68 29.79 23.26
CA PRO A 404 23.28 28.57 23.76
C PRO A 404 22.36 27.35 23.56
N PHE A 405 21.07 27.59 23.35
CA PHE A 405 20.08 26.55 23.16
C PHE A 405 19.52 26.54 21.75
N GLN A 406 19.14 25.37 21.30
CA GLN A 406 18.52 25.17 19.98
C GLN A 406 17.35 24.19 20.11
N ALA A 407 16.19 24.55 19.57
CA ALA A 407 15.09 23.66 19.36
C ALA A 407 15.10 23.22 17.89
N SER A 408 14.95 21.92 17.62
CA SER A 408 15.08 21.37 16.26
C SER A 408 14.19 20.16 16.07
N THR A 409 13.87 19.85 14.81
CA THR A 409 13.38 18.51 14.49
C THR A 409 14.55 17.53 14.47
N VAL A 410 14.26 16.25 14.77
CA VAL A 410 15.30 15.23 14.96
C VAL A 410 16.14 15.02 13.69
N GLU A 411 15.54 15.18 12.51
CA GLU A 411 16.23 15.05 11.22
C GLU A 411 17.26 16.15 10.94
N MET A 412 17.12 17.30 11.59
CA MET A 412 18.00 18.45 11.39
C MET A 412 19.20 18.47 12.35
N MET A 413 19.39 17.40 13.10
CA MET A 413 20.52 17.30 14.04
C MET A 413 21.86 17.23 13.31
N ASP A 414 22.78 18.16 13.63
CA ASP A 414 24.18 18.04 13.21
C ASP A 414 24.98 17.20 14.21
N ILE A 415 25.35 15.98 13.83
CA ILE A 415 26.14 15.04 14.64
C ILE A 415 27.57 15.53 14.96
N ARG A 416 28.05 16.56 14.25
CA ARG A 416 29.39 17.14 14.46
C ARG A 416 29.40 18.21 15.56
N LYS A 417 28.24 18.84 15.75
CA LYS A 417 28.12 19.94 16.76
C LYS A 417 28.03 19.35 18.15
N ARG A 418 28.85 19.93 19.05
CA ARG A 418 28.91 19.53 20.47
C ARG A 418 27.98 20.36 21.33
N TYR A 419 27.32 19.69 22.28
CA TYR A 419 26.47 20.31 23.30
C TYR A 419 26.82 19.77 24.68
N ASP A 420 26.47 20.51 25.73
CA ASP A 420 26.53 19.96 27.11
C ASP A 420 25.38 18.96 27.32
N THR A 421 24.19 19.34 26.84
CA THR A 421 22.97 18.57 27.08
C THR A 421 22.16 18.41 25.79
N ALA A 422 21.41 17.32 25.69
CA ALA A 422 20.48 17.08 24.58
C ALA A 422 19.17 16.49 25.12
N VAL A 423 18.05 16.79 24.45
CA VAL A 423 16.77 16.13 24.66
C VAL A 423 16.35 15.46 23.36
N ILE A 424 16.02 14.17 23.39
CA ILE A 424 15.44 13.41 22.29
C ILE A 424 14.01 13.04 22.69
N ASP A 425 13.04 13.67 22.07
CA ASP A 425 11.64 13.50 22.44
C ASP A 425 10.94 12.45 21.56
N GLU A 426 9.87 11.82 22.10
CA GLU A 426 9.06 10.78 21.47
C GLU A 426 9.91 9.63 20.84
N ALA A 427 10.91 9.15 21.60
CA ALA A 427 11.91 8.20 21.10
C ALA A 427 11.35 6.82 20.71
N GLN A 428 10.10 6.48 21.04
CA GLN A 428 9.43 5.30 20.49
C GLN A 428 9.24 5.36 18.97
N LEU A 429 9.34 6.53 18.35
CA LEU A 429 9.34 6.69 16.89
C LEU A 429 10.59 6.11 16.21
N ILE A 430 11.55 5.61 16.98
CA ILE A 430 12.69 4.83 16.46
C ILE A 430 12.26 3.61 15.62
N ALA A 431 11.05 3.10 15.82
CA ALA A 431 10.48 1.99 15.06
C ALA A 431 9.73 2.44 13.79
N ASP A 432 9.54 3.73 13.56
CA ASP A 432 8.86 4.25 12.38
C ASP A 432 9.59 3.84 11.09
N SER A 433 8.85 3.33 10.12
CA SER A 433 9.43 2.73 8.90
C SER A 433 10.15 3.74 7.99
N PHE A 434 9.79 5.02 8.06
CA PHE A 434 10.37 6.08 7.22
C PHE A 434 11.32 6.96 8.02
N ARG A 435 10.90 7.40 9.20
CA ARG A 435 11.58 8.41 9.99
C ARG A 435 12.45 7.85 11.13
N GLY A 436 12.25 6.59 11.51
CA GLY A 436 12.92 5.99 12.69
C GLY A 436 14.44 6.05 12.66
N GLY A 437 15.03 6.07 11.46
CA GLY A 437 16.47 6.24 11.27
C GLY A 437 17.04 7.53 11.90
N ALA A 438 16.26 8.62 11.94
CA ALA A 438 16.67 9.87 12.56
C ALA A 438 16.79 9.73 14.09
N TRP A 439 15.87 9.01 14.75
CA TRP A 439 15.98 8.72 16.18
C TRP A 439 17.17 7.82 16.50
N THR A 440 17.41 6.82 15.68
CA THR A 440 18.61 5.98 15.83
C THR A 440 19.88 6.82 15.69
N ALA A 441 19.95 7.68 14.67
CA ALA A 441 21.08 8.59 14.50
C ALA A 441 21.23 9.56 15.69
N ALA A 442 20.12 10.07 16.24
CA ALA A 442 20.15 10.93 17.41
C ALA A 442 20.66 10.20 18.66
N ILE A 443 20.15 9.00 18.94
CA ILE A 443 20.55 8.22 20.12
C ILE A 443 22.02 7.76 20.01
N LEU A 444 22.41 7.22 18.86
CA LEU A 444 23.76 6.73 18.66
C LEU A 444 24.77 7.88 18.48
N GLY A 445 24.35 9.00 17.86
CA GLY A 445 25.26 10.00 17.30
C GLY A 445 25.25 11.38 17.93
N VAL A 446 24.28 11.73 18.79
CA VAL A 446 24.29 13.07 19.42
C VAL A 446 25.56 13.27 20.25
N ASN A 447 26.27 14.37 20.00
CA ASN A 447 27.50 14.69 20.65
C ASN A 447 27.21 15.62 21.86
N ALA A 448 26.67 15.00 22.94
CA ALA A 448 26.34 15.71 24.19
C ALA A 448 26.77 14.91 25.40
N ASN A 449 27.18 15.60 26.47
CA ASN A 449 27.63 14.95 27.69
C ASN A 449 26.48 14.27 28.45
N VAL A 450 25.31 14.92 28.50
CA VAL A 450 24.09 14.39 29.12
C VAL A 450 22.98 14.38 28.07
N VAL A 451 22.30 13.25 27.92
CA VAL A 451 21.24 13.04 26.95
C VAL A 451 19.96 12.60 27.64
N HIS A 452 18.95 13.44 27.63
CA HIS A 452 17.61 13.11 28.10
C HIS A 452 16.81 12.47 26.97
N ILE A 453 16.23 11.30 27.21
CA ILE A 453 15.36 10.62 26.24
C ILE A 453 13.96 10.51 26.81
N CYS A 454 12.96 11.06 26.12
CA CYS A 454 11.54 10.88 26.45
C CYS A 454 10.94 9.77 25.61
N ALA A 455 10.39 8.74 26.24
CA ALA A 455 9.81 7.60 25.54
C ALA A 455 8.58 6.99 26.23
N ALA A 456 7.78 6.28 25.43
CA ALA A 456 6.74 5.42 25.95
C ALA A 456 7.35 4.15 26.59
N PRO A 457 6.64 3.51 27.56
CA PRO A 457 7.17 2.36 28.32
C PRO A 457 7.67 1.22 27.43
N TYR A 458 6.94 0.89 26.36
CA TYR A 458 7.25 -0.22 25.45
C TYR A 458 8.53 -0.01 24.61
N ALA A 459 9.14 1.18 24.62
CA ALA A 459 10.41 1.44 23.96
C ALA A 459 11.62 1.29 24.90
N GLY A 460 11.39 1.23 26.21
CA GLY A 460 12.45 1.31 27.23
C GLY A 460 13.57 0.29 27.04
N ASN A 461 13.24 -0.99 26.88
CA ASN A 461 14.23 -2.06 26.75
C ASN A 461 15.10 -1.92 25.48
N LEU A 462 14.49 -1.50 24.36
CA LEU A 462 15.24 -1.24 23.14
C LEU A 462 16.24 -0.09 23.32
N LEU A 463 15.81 1.01 23.96
CA LEU A 463 16.66 2.17 24.21
C LEU A 463 17.83 1.83 25.13
N ILE A 464 17.58 1.09 26.21
CA ILE A 464 18.62 0.61 27.13
C ILE A 464 19.65 -0.20 26.37
N ARG A 465 19.22 -1.19 25.57
CA ARG A 465 20.13 -2.02 24.76
C ARG A 465 21.04 -1.16 23.87
N LEU A 466 20.48 -0.17 23.15
CA LEU A 466 21.26 0.69 22.26
C LEU A 466 22.30 1.54 23.04
N ILE A 467 21.94 2.00 24.24
CA ILE A 467 22.85 2.77 25.11
C ILE A 467 23.97 1.87 25.63
N GLU A 468 23.66 0.64 26.06
CA GLU A 468 24.62 -0.36 26.51
C GLU A 468 25.58 -0.78 25.39
N GLU A 469 25.07 -0.96 24.17
CA GLU A 469 25.89 -1.22 22.97
C GLU A 469 26.88 -0.08 22.70
N CYS A 470 26.51 1.16 23.03
CA CYS A 470 27.39 2.33 22.95
C CYS A 470 28.43 2.39 24.07
N GLY A 471 28.28 1.61 25.12
CA GLY A 471 29.12 1.67 26.33
C GLY A 471 28.88 2.93 27.18
N ASP A 472 27.72 3.54 27.03
CA ASP A 472 27.32 4.74 27.77
C ASP A 472 26.57 4.40 29.07
N GLU A 473 26.58 5.33 30.04
CA GLU A 473 25.86 5.17 31.31
C GLU A 473 24.41 5.64 31.17
N TYR A 474 23.49 5.01 31.91
CA TYR A 474 22.10 5.46 31.92
C TYR A 474 21.44 5.42 33.28
N GLU A 475 20.41 6.25 33.43
CA GLU A 475 19.55 6.36 34.60
C GLU A 475 18.09 6.38 34.12
N ILE A 476 17.18 5.71 34.82
CA ILE A 476 15.77 5.64 34.43
C ILE A 476 14.94 6.46 35.40
N MET A 477 14.20 7.43 34.86
CA MET A 477 13.20 8.22 35.56
C MET A 477 11.80 7.78 35.09
N ARG A 478 11.07 7.12 35.95
CA ARG A 478 9.69 6.70 35.65
C ARG A 478 8.72 7.83 35.90
N HIS A 479 7.86 8.10 34.95
CA HIS A 479 6.85 9.14 35.02
C HIS A 479 5.48 8.50 34.99
N GLU A 480 4.64 8.85 35.91
CA GLU A 480 3.24 8.45 35.98
C GLU A 480 2.33 9.55 35.45
N ARG A 481 1.20 9.17 34.92
CA ARG A 481 0.22 10.13 34.46
C ARG A 481 -0.35 10.90 35.64
N ARG A 482 -0.34 12.23 35.58
CA ARG A 482 -0.83 13.10 36.67
C ARG A 482 -2.35 13.23 36.68
N ALA A 483 -3.01 13.24 35.52
CA ALA A 483 -4.45 13.28 35.38
C ALA A 483 -4.96 11.86 35.09
N GLU A 484 -5.96 11.40 35.80
CA GLU A 484 -6.61 10.11 35.55
C GLU A 484 -7.25 10.09 34.14
N LEU A 485 -7.22 8.95 33.45
CA LEU A 485 -7.90 8.77 32.19
C LEU A 485 -9.04 7.78 32.36
N SER A 486 -10.26 8.26 32.17
CA SER A 486 -11.47 7.48 32.35
C SER A 486 -12.30 7.41 31.08
N CYS A 487 -12.95 6.27 30.86
CA CYS A 487 -13.95 6.16 29.81
C CYS A 487 -15.24 6.83 30.26
N ASP A 488 -15.77 7.74 29.45
CA ASP A 488 -17.10 8.34 29.71
C ASP A 488 -18.18 7.29 29.47
N GLU A 489 -18.98 7.03 30.51
CA GLU A 489 -20.01 5.96 30.49
C GLU A 489 -21.21 6.35 29.63
N GLU A 490 -21.52 7.64 29.55
CA GLU A 490 -22.67 8.11 28.76
C GLU A 490 -22.48 7.76 27.27
N PRO A 491 -23.58 7.33 26.60
CA PRO A 491 -23.54 7.20 25.13
C PRO A 491 -23.24 8.55 24.47
N PHE A 492 -22.32 8.55 23.50
CA PHE A 492 -22.03 9.75 22.74
C PHE A 492 -22.76 9.74 21.41
N VAL A 493 -23.65 10.69 21.24
CA VAL A 493 -24.40 10.92 19.99
C VAL A 493 -23.93 12.23 19.40
N PHE A 494 -23.39 12.18 18.19
CA PHE A 494 -22.96 13.39 17.50
C PHE A 494 -24.13 14.02 16.72
N PRO A 495 -24.34 15.34 16.81
CA PRO A 495 -23.60 16.36 17.55
C PRO A 495 -24.21 16.73 18.93
N GLU A 496 -25.23 16.02 19.41
CA GLU A 496 -26.03 16.35 20.61
C GLU A 496 -25.21 16.30 21.91
N SER A 497 -24.28 15.34 21.98
CA SER A 497 -23.46 15.08 23.19
C SER A 497 -22.17 15.88 23.26
N VAL A 498 -21.92 16.78 22.30
CA VAL A 498 -20.72 17.61 22.26
C VAL A 498 -20.69 18.61 23.38
N LYS A 499 -19.57 18.72 24.10
CA LYS A 499 -19.35 19.61 25.24
C LYS A 499 -18.09 20.45 25.05
N LYS A 500 -18.01 21.57 25.73
CA LYS A 500 -16.80 22.43 25.75
C LYS A 500 -15.57 21.61 26.25
N GLY A 501 -14.45 21.72 25.55
CA GLY A 501 -13.22 20.99 25.84
C GLY A 501 -13.13 19.62 25.15
N ASP A 502 -14.09 19.28 24.29
CA ASP A 502 -14.04 18.05 23.49
C ASP A 502 -13.07 18.18 22.32
N ALA A 503 -12.33 17.10 22.06
CA ALA A 503 -11.60 16.87 20.82
C ALA A 503 -12.28 15.73 20.06
N LEU A 504 -12.86 16.05 18.90
CA LEU A 504 -13.59 15.13 18.03
C LEU A 504 -12.65 14.60 16.94
N LEU A 505 -12.43 13.29 16.93
CA LEU A 505 -11.44 12.64 16.07
C LEU A 505 -12.09 11.95 14.88
N VAL A 506 -11.58 12.29 13.70
CA VAL A 506 -11.89 11.67 12.41
C VAL A 506 -10.58 11.46 11.63
N PHE A 507 -10.59 10.64 10.57
CA PHE A 507 -9.34 10.25 9.89
C PHE A 507 -9.26 10.69 8.43
N SER A 508 -10.09 11.63 8.03
CA SER A 508 -9.97 12.27 6.72
C SER A 508 -10.20 13.78 6.80
N ARG A 509 -9.54 14.53 5.94
CA ARG A 509 -9.79 15.96 5.77
C ARG A 509 -11.28 16.25 5.50
N LYS A 510 -11.91 15.44 4.66
CA LYS A 510 -13.33 15.56 4.32
C LYS A 510 -14.22 15.42 5.56
N SER A 511 -13.92 14.43 6.40
CA SER A 511 -14.65 14.21 7.66
C SER A 511 -14.46 15.38 8.62
N VAL A 512 -13.23 15.95 8.75
CA VAL A 512 -12.98 17.14 9.59
C VAL A 512 -13.89 18.29 9.18
N HIS A 513 -13.92 18.62 7.90
CA HIS A 513 -14.79 19.71 7.41
C HIS A 513 -16.27 19.40 7.59
N SER A 514 -16.71 18.17 7.34
CA SER A 514 -18.10 17.77 7.55
C SER A 514 -18.55 17.95 9.00
N VAL A 515 -17.72 17.50 9.95
CA VAL A 515 -17.98 17.65 11.40
C VAL A 515 -17.98 19.13 11.79
N ALA A 516 -17.01 19.92 11.31
CA ALA A 516 -16.93 21.35 11.60
C ALA A 516 -18.17 22.10 11.10
N VAL A 517 -18.66 21.81 9.89
CA VAL A 517 -19.90 22.40 9.34
C VAL A 517 -21.11 22.06 10.21
N GLN A 518 -21.25 20.81 10.67
CA GLN A 518 -22.38 20.42 11.52
C GLN A 518 -22.35 21.12 12.90
N LEU A 519 -21.17 21.32 13.50
CA LEU A 519 -21.00 22.08 14.73
C LEU A 519 -21.36 23.56 14.52
N GLN A 520 -20.95 24.15 13.41
CA GLN A 520 -21.27 25.54 13.05
C GLN A 520 -22.78 25.76 12.86
N GLN A 521 -23.50 24.81 12.23
CA GLN A 521 -24.95 24.87 12.10
C GLN A 521 -25.64 24.94 13.47
N ARG A 522 -25.02 24.34 14.50
CA ARG A 522 -25.47 24.42 15.90
C ARG A 522 -24.87 25.59 16.69
N LYS A 523 -24.12 26.47 16.02
CA LYS A 523 -23.47 27.64 16.64
C LYS A 523 -22.42 27.26 17.70
N ILE A 524 -21.80 26.07 17.56
CA ILE A 524 -20.69 25.63 18.42
C ILE A 524 -19.38 26.05 17.75
N PRO A 525 -18.61 26.98 18.36
CA PRO A 525 -17.34 27.44 17.80
C PRO A 525 -16.31 26.33 17.91
N CYS A 526 -15.70 25.94 16.79
CA CYS A 526 -14.70 24.87 16.73
C CYS A 526 -13.45 25.28 16.00
N SER A 527 -12.31 24.76 16.45
CA SER A 527 -11.03 24.79 15.73
C SER A 527 -10.85 23.50 14.95
N VAL A 528 -10.08 23.55 13.86
CA VAL A 528 -9.82 22.40 13.00
C VAL A 528 -8.32 22.15 12.86
N ILE A 529 -7.87 20.89 13.04
CA ILE A 529 -6.45 20.50 12.92
C ILE A 529 -6.33 19.19 12.12
N TYR A 530 -5.63 19.26 10.99
CA TYR A 530 -5.28 18.09 10.19
C TYR A 530 -3.94 18.26 9.47
N GLY A 531 -3.33 17.16 9.00
CA GLY A 531 -1.95 17.14 8.53
C GLY A 531 -1.62 18.09 7.35
N ALA A 532 -2.55 18.26 6.41
CA ALA A 532 -2.34 19.12 5.23
C ALA A 532 -2.45 20.64 5.51
N LEU A 533 -2.87 21.04 6.72
CA LEU A 533 -2.89 22.47 7.06
C LEU A 533 -1.47 23.03 7.15
N PRO A 534 -1.25 24.28 6.65
CA PRO A 534 -0.03 25.02 6.92
C PRO A 534 0.28 25.10 8.42
N TYR A 535 1.56 25.20 8.72
CA TYR A 535 2.02 25.26 10.10
C TYR A 535 1.37 26.41 10.88
N ASP A 536 1.43 27.65 10.36
CA ASP A 536 0.85 28.83 11.01
C ASP A 536 -0.65 28.68 11.28
N VAL A 537 -1.35 28.04 10.35
CA VAL A 537 -2.79 27.77 10.49
C VAL A 537 -3.04 26.79 11.64
N ARG A 538 -2.24 25.72 11.72
CA ARG A 538 -2.36 24.74 12.83
C ARG A 538 -2.05 25.38 14.18
N HIS A 539 -1.03 26.22 14.22
CA HIS A 539 -0.64 26.97 15.43
C HIS A 539 -1.76 27.91 15.88
N GLU A 540 -2.33 28.67 14.96
CA GLU A 540 -3.43 29.59 15.24
C GLU A 540 -4.71 28.87 15.69
N GLU A 541 -5.07 27.76 15.04
CA GLU A 541 -6.22 26.96 15.47
C GLU A 541 -5.99 26.29 16.85
N ALA A 542 -4.76 25.88 17.15
CA ALA A 542 -4.37 25.38 18.46
C ALA A 542 -4.44 26.49 19.53
N ARG A 543 -3.96 27.72 19.22
CA ARG A 543 -4.06 28.89 20.09
C ARG A 543 -5.52 29.23 20.42
N LYS A 544 -6.38 29.33 19.40
CA LYS A 544 -7.82 29.64 19.60
C LYS A 544 -8.50 28.65 20.53
N PHE A 545 -8.21 27.35 20.39
CA PHE A 545 -8.76 26.35 21.29
C PHE A 545 -8.18 26.48 22.70
N SER A 546 -6.89 26.75 22.82
CA SER A 546 -6.21 26.90 24.13
C SER A 546 -6.65 28.14 24.89
N GLU A 547 -6.93 29.23 24.21
CA GLU A 547 -7.42 30.48 24.79
C GLU A 547 -8.95 30.49 25.00
N GLY A 548 -9.65 29.47 24.52
CA GLY A 548 -11.08 29.34 24.69
C GLY A 548 -11.92 30.18 23.72
N GLU A 549 -11.31 30.73 22.67
CA GLU A 549 -12.03 31.38 21.56
C GLU A 549 -12.91 30.37 20.80
N THR A 550 -12.46 29.10 20.78
CA THR A 550 -13.29 27.98 20.31
C THR A 550 -13.51 26.98 21.42
N GLU A 551 -14.66 26.31 21.41
CA GLU A 551 -15.07 25.40 22.49
C GLU A 551 -14.71 23.95 22.22
N VAL A 552 -14.59 23.57 20.94
CA VAL A 552 -14.41 22.20 20.46
C VAL A 552 -13.27 22.16 19.45
N LEU A 553 -12.48 21.10 19.52
CA LEU A 553 -11.47 20.81 18.52
C LEU A 553 -11.94 19.66 17.61
N VAL A 554 -11.88 19.84 16.30
CA VAL A 554 -12.08 18.75 15.32
C VAL A 554 -10.74 18.44 14.67
N ALA A 555 -10.29 17.20 14.79
CA ALA A 555 -8.94 16.88 14.32
C ALA A 555 -8.81 15.47 13.75
N THR A 556 -7.70 15.27 13.03
CA THR A 556 -7.23 13.91 12.69
C THR A 556 -6.25 13.42 13.77
N ASP A 557 -5.64 12.27 13.56
CA ASP A 557 -4.54 11.74 14.38
C ASP A 557 -3.31 12.68 14.47
N ALA A 558 -3.29 13.76 13.71
CA ALA A 558 -2.29 14.82 13.82
C ALA A 558 -2.17 15.41 15.25
N ILE A 559 -3.23 15.32 16.08
CA ILE A 559 -3.13 15.71 17.50
C ILE A 559 -2.37 14.67 18.35
N GLY A 560 -2.26 13.45 17.90
CA GLY A 560 -1.56 12.36 18.62
C GLY A 560 -0.08 12.63 18.82
N LEU A 561 0.54 13.41 17.96
CA LEU A 561 1.93 13.82 18.03
C LEU A 561 2.02 15.29 18.45
N GLY A 562 2.25 15.55 19.71
CA GLY A 562 2.92 16.75 20.19
C GLY A 562 2.14 18.02 20.49
N LEU A 563 0.85 18.13 20.24
CA LEU A 563 0.07 19.31 20.62
C LEU A 563 -0.30 19.28 22.11
N ASN A 564 0.15 20.26 22.86
CA ASN A 564 -0.16 20.40 24.29
C ASN A 564 -1.45 21.21 24.49
N LEU A 565 -2.58 20.65 24.11
CA LEU A 565 -3.88 21.31 24.13
C LEU A 565 -4.67 21.01 25.42
N PRO A 566 -5.53 21.91 25.92
CA PRO A 566 -6.37 21.70 27.09
C PRO A 566 -7.61 20.85 26.76
N ILE A 567 -7.38 19.61 26.33
CA ILE A 567 -8.43 18.69 25.95
C ILE A 567 -9.00 18.04 27.24
N ARG A 568 -10.29 18.20 27.48
CA ARG A 568 -11.01 17.54 28.56
C ARG A 568 -11.41 16.12 28.19
N ARG A 569 -12.01 15.96 26.99
CA ARG A 569 -12.49 14.67 26.49
C ARG A 569 -12.11 14.46 25.03
N VAL A 570 -11.58 13.29 24.73
CA VAL A 570 -11.33 12.83 23.37
C VAL A 570 -12.48 11.94 22.93
N VAL A 571 -13.09 12.22 21.79
CA VAL A 571 -14.19 11.43 21.22
C VAL A 571 -13.79 10.94 19.84
N LEU A 572 -13.80 9.62 19.66
CA LEU A 572 -13.57 8.99 18.35
C LEU A 572 -14.89 8.98 17.59
N LEU A 573 -15.04 9.82 16.58
CA LEU A 573 -16.17 9.81 15.64
C LEU A 573 -15.96 8.78 14.51
N GLU A 574 -14.75 8.35 14.31
CA GLU A 574 -14.35 7.27 13.40
C GLU A 574 -13.37 6.35 14.14
N VAL A 575 -13.37 5.06 13.81
CA VAL A 575 -12.45 4.06 14.40
C VAL A 575 -11.59 3.37 13.36
N GLN A 576 -11.69 3.81 12.11
CA GLN A 576 -10.91 3.31 10.98
C GLN A 576 -10.14 4.46 10.33
N LYS A 577 -8.95 4.15 9.84
CA LYS A 577 -8.15 5.08 9.06
C LYS A 577 -7.55 4.42 7.83
N TYR A 578 -7.26 5.22 6.82
CA TYR A 578 -6.50 4.79 5.65
C TYR A 578 -4.99 4.93 5.97
N ASP A 579 -4.23 3.84 5.85
CA ASP A 579 -2.80 3.80 6.18
C ASP A 579 -1.87 4.05 4.97
N GLY A 580 -2.45 4.42 3.83
CA GLY A 580 -1.73 4.60 2.57
C GLY A 580 -1.86 3.41 1.61
N ILE A 581 -2.35 2.26 2.09
CA ILE A 581 -2.56 1.02 1.33
C ILE A 581 -4.03 0.58 1.43
N GLN A 582 -4.57 0.53 2.65
CA GLN A 582 -5.92 0.05 2.93
C GLN A 582 -6.56 0.80 4.10
N THR A 583 -7.88 0.73 4.18
CA THR A 583 -8.61 1.20 5.37
C THR A 583 -8.57 0.10 6.43
N ARG A 584 -8.08 0.44 7.61
CA ARG A 584 -7.99 -0.49 8.75
C ARG A 584 -8.47 0.15 10.05
N LEU A 585 -8.82 -0.71 11.01
CA LEU A 585 -9.11 -0.27 12.37
C LEU A 585 -7.85 0.31 13.04
N LEU A 586 -8.06 1.29 13.92
CA LEU A 586 -7.01 1.79 14.80
C LEU A 586 -6.45 0.65 15.66
N ASP A 587 -5.14 0.60 15.80
CA ASP A 587 -4.48 -0.31 16.72
C ASP A 587 -4.48 0.22 18.17
N ALA A 588 -4.02 -0.59 19.11
CA ALA A 588 -4.01 -0.23 20.53
C ALA A 588 -3.06 0.96 20.81
N GLY A 589 -1.92 1.03 20.16
CA GLY A 589 -0.94 2.11 20.31
C GLY A 589 -1.49 3.44 19.84
N GLU A 590 -2.14 3.45 18.66
CA GLU A 590 -2.81 4.63 18.12
C GLU A 590 -3.94 5.12 19.04
N VAL A 591 -4.78 4.20 19.52
CA VAL A 591 -5.85 4.55 20.48
C VAL A 591 -5.26 5.17 21.73
N GLN A 592 -4.27 4.52 22.37
CA GLN A 592 -3.63 5.03 23.59
C GLN A 592 -2.97 6.39 23.40
N GLN A 593 -2.30 6.60 22.28
CA GLN A 593 -1.65 7.86 21.93
C GLN A 593 -2.67 8.99 21.76
N ILE A 594 -3.79 8.71 21.08
CA ILE A 594 -4.88 9.67 20.85
C ILE A 594 -5.60 9.99 22.14
N ILE A 595 -6.16 8.98 22.82
CA ILE A 595 -6.94 9.21 24.07
C ILE A 595 -6.06 9.75 25.19
N GLY A 596 -4.77 9.42 25.17
CA GLY A 596 -3.77 9.92 26.09
C GLY A 596 -3.62 11.46 26.09
N ARG A 597 -4.14 12.14 25.09
CA ARG A 597 -4.16 13.62 25.02
C ARG A 597 -5.23 14.27 25.90
N ALA A 598 -6.24 13.51 26.34
CA ALA A 598 -7.24 14.03 27.29
C ALA A 598 -6.62 14.25 28.69
N GLY A 599 -7.13 15.19 29.45
CA GLY A 599 -6.72 15.41 30.85
C GLY A 599 -5.36 16.09 31.00
N ARG A 600 -5.23 17.35 30.56
CA ARG A 600 -4.01 18.12 30.75
C ARG A 600 -3.76 18.40 32.23
N ALA A 601 -2.61 17.96 32.73
CA ALA A 601 -2.18 18.18 34.10
C ALA A 601 -2.18 19.70 34.46
N GLY A 602 -2.74 20.04 35.59
CA GLY A 602 -2.88 21.43 36.06
C GLY A 602 -4.11 22.16 35.52
N ILE A 603 -4.85 21.58 34.58
CA ILE A 603 -6.12 22.12 34.07
C ILE A 603 -7.28 21.18 34.42
N TYR A 604 -7.11 19.88 34.25
CA TYR A 604 -8.09 18.86 34.53
C TYR A 604 -7.52 17.75 35.40
N GLU A 605 -8.26 17.35 36.44
CA GLU A 605 -7.89 16.23 37.32
C GLU A 605 -8.13 14.89 36.60
N THR A 606 -9.21 14.83 35.82
CA THR A 606 -9.55 13.65 35.04
C THR A 606 -9.76 14.00 33.57
N GLY A 607 -9.12 13.26 32.69
CA GLY A 607 -9.37 13.25 31.25
C GLY A 607 -10.35 12.16 30.87
N PHE A 608 -11.19 12.41 29.91
CA PHE A 608 -12.20 11.45 29.46
C PHE A 608 -11.96 11.04 28.02
N PHE A 609 -12.37 9.84 27.68
CA PHE A 609 -12.51 9.41 26.28
C PHE A 609 -13.86 8.76 26.05
N ASN A 610 -14.35 8.87 24.82
CA ASN A 610 -15.58 8.25 24.37
C ASN A 610 -15.47 7.87 22.88
N VAL A 611 -16.48 7.18 22.39
CA VAL A 611 -16.63 6.83 20.97
C VAL A 611 -18.07 7.10 20.55
N GLU A 612 -18.28 7.46 19.30
CA GLU A 612 -19.62 7.65 18.75
C GLU A 612 -20.43 6.34 18.89
N GLN A 613 -21.72 6.47 19.26
CA GLN A 613 -22.58 5.32 19.69
C GLN A 613 -22.71 4.19 18.66
N SER A 614 -22.45 4.46 17.37
CA SER A 614 -22.45 3.42 16.32
C SER A 614 -21.28 2.43 16.43
N PHE A 615 -20.27 2.75 17.25
CA PHE A 615 -19.08 1.92 17.43
C PHE A 615 -19.04 1.28 18.81
N SER A 616 -18.32 0.17 18.94
CA SER A 616 -18.17 -0.56 20.20
C SER A 616 -17.27 0.19 21.20
N LYS A 617 -17.88 0.72 22.24
CA LYS A 617 -17.14 1.36 23.35
C LYS A 617 -16.22 0.36 24.06
N GLU A 618 -16.67 -0.88 24.20
CA GLU A 618 -15.91 -1.95 24.84
C GLU A 618 -14.62 -2.30 24.08
N ASP A 619 -14.65 -2.27 22.75
CA ASP A 619 -13.45 -2.51 21.95
C ASP A 619 -12.41 -1.39 22.12
N ILE A 620 -12.85 -0.15 22.24
CA ILE A 620 -11.95 0.99 22.53
C ILE A 620 -11.39 0.88 23.94
N ARG A 621 -12.18 0.49 24.95
CA ARG A 621 -11.70 0.20 26.31
C ARG A 621 -10.61 -0.88 26.32
N LYS A 622 -10.85 -2.00 25.64
CA LYS A 622 -9.87 -3.08 25.52
C LYS A 622 -8.58 -2.61 24.89
N LYS A 623 -8.67 -1.78 23.85
CA LYS A 623 -7.48 -1.18 23.21
C LYS A 623 -6.78 -0.16 24.11
N ALA A 624 -7.54 0.64 24.86
CA ALA A 624 -7.01 1.62 25.81
C ALA A 624 -6.20 0.99 26.95
N SER A 625 -6.61 -0.20 27.41
CA SER A 625 -5.97 -0.94 28.52
C SER A 625 -5.00 -2.03 28.05
N ARG A 626 -4.93 -2.30 26.73
CA ARG A 626 -4.07 -3.37 26.20
C ARG A 626 -2.60 -3.00 26.37
N GLU A 627 -1.82 -3.92 26.90
CA GLU A 627 -0.37 -3.79 26.92
C GLU A 627 0.19 -3.80 25.48
N ILE A 628 0.99 -2.80 25.17
CA ILE A 628 1.64 -2.71 23.86
C ILE A 628 2.90 -3.55 23.88
N ALA A 629 3.11 -4.35 22.85
CA ALA A 629 4.30 -5.16 22.71
C ALA A 629 5.57 -4.30 22.69
N GLU A 630 6.60 -4.73 23.40
CA GLU A 630 7.89 -4.07 23.44
C GLU A 630 8.53 -3.96 22.05
N LEU A 631 9.15 -2.83 21.81
CA LEU A 631 9.96 -2.64 20.61
C LEU A 631 11.22 -3.50 20.67
N LYS A 632 11.48 -4.26 19.63
CA LYS A 632 12.64 -5.17 19.54
C LYS A 632 13.72 -4.66 18.60
N THR A 633 13.36 -3.79 17.65
CA THR A 633 14.26 -3.34 16.58
C THR A 633 14.20 -1.84 16.39
N ALA A 634 15.37 -1.24 16.16
CA ALA A 634 15.52 0.16 15.77
C ALA A 634 15.62 0.26 14.24
N ARG A 635 15.15 1.37 13.67
CA ARG A 635 15.38 1.66 12.25
C ARG A 635 16.73 2.32 12.05
N ILE A 636 17.50 1.86 11.07
CA ILE A 636 18.75 2.52 10.65
C ILE A 636 18.52 3.25 9.32
N GLY A 637 18.92 4.52 9.27
CA GLY A 637 18.92 5.32 8.04
C GLY A 637 20.06 4.92 7.10
N PHE A 638 20.01 5.42 5.90
CA PHE A 638 21.07 5.23 4.91
C PHE A 638 22.35 5.95 5.36
N PRO A 639 23.51 5.26 5.41
CA PRO A 639 24.78 5.90 5.74
C PRO A 639 25.32 6.70 4.55
N GLU A 640 25.40 8.03 4.66
CA GLU A 640 25.88 8.90 3.57
C GLU A 640 27.32 8.61 3.13
N THR A 641 28.11 7.98 3.99
CA THR A 641 29.48 7.53 3.65
C THR A 641 29.51 6.59 2.44
N LEU A 642 28.43 5.88 2.17
CA LEU A 642 28.29 5.00 1.02
C LEU A 642 28.24 5.75 -0.32
N LEU A 643 27.92 7.03 -0.32
CA LEU A 643 27.94 7.87 -1.55
C LEU A 643 29.34 8.01 -2.15
N GLY A 644 30.39 7.75 -1.35
CA GLY A 644 31.77 7.70 -1.83
C GLY A 644 32.07 6.53 -2.79
N ILE A 645 31.21 5.52 -2.87
CA ILE A 645 31.38 4.35 -3.76
C ILE A 645 31.14 4.78 -5.21
N ASN A 646 31.99 4.31 -6.12
CA ASN A 646 31.94 4.73 -7.53
C ASN A 646 30.88 3.96 -8.33
N THR A 647 29.61 4.30 -8.08
CA THR A 647 28.43 3.82 -8.85
C THR A 647 27.29 4.84 -8.70
N SER A 648 26.14 4.65 -9.37
CA SER A 648 24.99 5.54 -9.29
C SER A 648 24.38 5.61 -7.89
N VAL A 649 23.70 6.71 -7.55
CA VAL A 649 23.02 6.87 -6.26
C VAL A 649 21.90 5.85 -6.12
N SER A 650 21.13 5.62 -7.19
CA SER A 650 20.04 4.66 -7.20
C SER A 650 20.52 3.21 -6.99
N ASP A 651 21.67 2.84 -7.54
CA ASP A 651 22.29 1.52 -7.32
C ASP A 651 22.77 1.37 -5.88
N ILE A 652 23.41 2.41 -5.32
CA ILE A 652 23.86 2.41 -3.94
C ILE A 652 22.65 2.24 -3.00
N LEU A 653 21.59 3.02 -3.18
CA LEU A 653 20.37 2.95 -2.36
C LEU A 653 19.67 1.58 -2.52
N SER A 654 19.56 1.08 -3.76
CA SER A 654 18.97 -0.22 -4.05
C SER A 654 19.76 -1.35 -3.39
N LYS A 655 21.07 -1.29 -3.50
CA LYS A 655 21.97 -2.28 -2.89
C LYS A 655 21.97 -2.19 -1.37
N TRP A 656 21.95 -0.98 -0.80
CA TRP A 656 21.73 -0.79 0.62
C TRP A 656 20.46 -1.50 1.09
N ASN A 657 19.36 -1.34 0.37
CA ASN A 657 18.09 -1.96 0.72
C ASN A 657 18.15 -3.51 0.75
N GLU A 658 19.01 -4.12 -0.07
CA GLU A 658 19.21 -5.58 -0.15
C GLU A 658 20.14 -6.16 0.93
N ILE A 659 21.11 -5.39 1.44
CA ILE A 659 22.02 -5.85 2.49
C ILE A 659 21.22 -6.11 3.76
N GLU A 660 21.40 -7.26 4.40
CA GLU A 660 20.76 -7.55 5.69
C GLU A 660 21.30 -6.60 6.77
N PRO A 661 20.43 -5.94 7.55
CA PRO A 661 20.87 -5.11 8.67
C PRO A 661 21.45 -5.97 9.78
N GLN A 662 22.22 -5.35 10.68
CA GLN A 662 22.71 -5.99 11.89
C GLN A 662 21.55 -6.43 12.78
N GLU A 663 21.81 -7.43 13.62
CA GLU A 663 20.80 -7.91 14.57
C GLU A 663 20.28 -6.77 15.46
N GLY A 664 18.98 -6.71 15.64
CA GLY A 664 18.33 -5.65 16.40
C GLY A 664 18.02 -4.38 15.60
N PHE A 665 18.35 -4.35 14.31
CA PHE A 665 18.04 -3.24 13.44
C PHE A 665 17.18 -3.67 12.25
N LEU A 666 16.40 -2.73 11.73
CA LEU A 666 15.72 -2.79 10.45
C LEU A 666 16.10 -1.51 9.68
N LYS A 667 16.10 -1.57 8.37
CA LYS A 667 16.36 -0.38 7.57
C LYS A 667 15.12 0.52 7.48
N ALA A 668 15.35 1.83 7.48
CA ALA A 668 14.35 2.77 7.02
C ALA A 668 14.10 2.55 5.51
N SER A 669 12.86 2.80 5.06
CA SER A 669 12.53 2.68 3.63
C SER A 669 13.28 3.75 2.84
N VAL A 670 13.84 3.35 1.72
CA VAL A 670 14.53 4.23 0.74
C VAL A 670 13.93 4.10 -0.67
N GLU A 671 12.73 3.53 -0.77
CA GLU A 671 12.08 3.28 -2.08
C GLU A 671 11.74 4.58 -2.82
N GLY A 672 11.31 5.59 -2.08
CA GLY A 672 11.06 6.92 -2.63
C GLY A 672 12.33 7.57 -3.16
N GLU A 673 13.39 7.50 -2.38
CA GLU A 673 14.70 8.03 -2.70
C GLU A 673 15.31 7.35 -3.93
N ILE A 674 15.16 6.03 -4.07
CA ILE A 674 15.60 5.28 -5.26
C ILE A 674 14.88 5.79 -6.50
N ARG A 675 13.57 6.01 -6.42
CA ARG A 675 12.77 6.52 -7.53
C ARG A 675 13.21 7.91 -7.96
N LEU A 676 13.37 8.82 -7.00
CA LEU A 676 13.81 10.19 -7.26
C LEU A 676 15.24 10.25 -7.82
N ALA A 677 16.15 9.41 -7.29
CA ALA A 677 17.52 9.34 -7.80
C ALA A 677 17.56 8.91 -9.26
N LYS A 678 16.80 7.85 -9.64
CA LYS A 678 16.70 7.42 -11.05
C LYS A 678 16.22 8.51 -12.00
N MET A 679 15.27 9.34 -11.55
CA MET A 679 14.78 10.46 -12.37
C MET A 679 15.88 11.51 -12.63
N LEU A 680 16.75 11.77 -11.66
CA LEU A 680 17.82 12.75 -11.80
C LEU A 680 19.07 12.19 -12.48
N GLU A 681 19.34 10.90 -12.38
CA GLU A 681 20.43 10.21 -13.07
C GLU A 681 20.30 10.26 -14.62
N GLU A 682 19.10 10.54 -15.14
CA GLU A 682 18.88 10.83 -16.55
C GLU A 682 19.45 12.19 -16.98
N ILE A 683 19.75 13.09 -16.02
CA ILE A 683 20.14 14.48 -16.27
C ILE A 683 21.59 14.74 -15.86
N THR A 684 22.08 14.10 -14.80
CA THR A 684 23.41 14.35 -14.23
C THR A 684 24.00 13.12 -13.56
N ASP A 685 25.33 13.01 -13.56
CA ASP A 685 26.10 11.99 -12.83
C ASP A 685 26.63 12.51 -11.47
N ASP A 686 26.35 13.77 -11.12
CA ASP A 686 26.78 14.37 -9.83
C ASP A 686 25.99 13.78 -8.66
N LYS A 687 26.59 12.83 -7.97
CA LYS A 687 25.97 12.08 -6.88
C LYS A 687 25.62 12.93 -5.67
N ASP A 688 26.47 13.92 -5.34
CA ASP A 688 26.20 14.82 -4.22
C ASP A 688 24.99 15.69 -4.52
N LEU A 689 24.91 16.20 -5.73
CA LEU A 689 23.81 17.00 -6.21
C LEU A 689 22.50 16.17 -6.25
N ILE A 690 22.53 14.95 -6.83
CA ILE A 690 21.39 14.04 -6.85
C ILE A 690 20.90 13.77 -5.43
N TYR A 691 21.79 13.36 -4.52
CA TYR A 691 21.40 13.01 -3.15
C TYR A 691 20.84 14.21 -2.39
N ARG A 692 21.42 15.39 -2.57
CA ARG A 692 20.91 16.65 -1.98
C ARG A 692 19.47 16.95 -2.42
N PHE A 693 19.13 16.74 -3.71
CA PHE A 693 17.76 16.90 -4.21
C PHE A 693 16.82 15.83 -3.65
N VAL A 694 17.24 14.58 -3.66
CA VAL A 694 16.46 13.41 -3.19
C VAL A 694 16.07 13.56 -1.72
N MET A 695 16.93 14.16 -0.90
CA MET A 695 16.69 14.38 0.52
C MET A 695 15.83 15.61 0.85
N ILE A 696 15.27 16.29 -0.14
CA ILE A 696 14.25 17.34 0.10
C ILE A 696 12.91 16.68 0.46
N PRO A 697 12.35 16.96 1.64
CA PRO A 697 11.09 16.35 2.05
C PRO A 697 9.89 17.02 1.36
N PHE A 698 9.09 16.24 0.67
CA PHE A 698 7.79 16.64 0.10
C PHE A 698 6.88 15.43 -0.05
N ASP A 699 5.60 15.65 -0.32
CA ASP A 699 4.66 14.55 -0.57
C ASP A 699 4.88 13.98 -1.98
N GLN A 700 5.66 12.90 -2.07
CA GLN A 700 5.99 12.21 -3.32
C GLN A 700 4.78 11.47 -3.95
N LYS A 701 3.63 11.40 -3.26
CA LYS A 701 2.38 10.83 -3.78
C LYS A 701 1.52 11.88 -4.48
N ASP A 702 1.81 13.17 -4.30
CA ASP A 702 1.16 14.24 -5.07
C ASP A 702 1.92 14.44 -6.38
N ASP A 703 1.32 14.01 -7.50
CA ASP A 703 1.93 14.06 -8.83
C ASP A 703 2.26 15.49 -9.27
N ASP A 704 1.48 16.48 -8.83
CA ASP A 704 1.73 17.90 -9.13
C ASP A 704 3.04 18.36 -8.43
N LEU A 705 3.20 18.04 -7.14
CA LEU A 705 4.41 18.37 -6.39
C LEU A 705 5.64 17.62 -6.90
N LEU A 706 5.48 16.35 -7.27
CA LEU A 706 6.57 15.56 -7.88
C LEU A 706 7.04 16.18 -9.21
N SER A 707 6.10 16.61 -10.04
CA SER A 707 6.40 17.26 -11.33
C SER A 707 7.13 18.59 -11.12
N GLU A 708 6.70 19.41 -10.16
CA GLU A 708 7.35 20.66 -9.82
C GLU A 708 8.75 20.44 -9.22
N TRP A 709 8.91 19.48 -8.31
CA TRP A 709 10.22 19.09 -7.78
C TRP A 709 11.18 18.69 -8.88
N TYR A 710 10.74 17.87 -9.84
CA TYR A 710 11.56 17.46 -10.97
C TYR A 710 11.91 18.64 -11.87
N SER A 711 10.98 19.54 -12.13
CA SER A 711 11.24 20.75 -12.93
C SER A 711 12.29 21.65 -12.25
N PHE A 712 12.17 21.89 -10.95
CA PHE A 712 13.18 22.66 -10.18
C PHE A 712 14.55 21.99 -10.21
N ALA A 713 14.60 20.69 -9.98
CA ALA A 713 15.84 19.94 -10.00
C ALA A 713 16.51 19.98 -11.38
N ARG A 714 15.73 19.75 -12.44
CA ARG A 714 16.22 19.82 -13.83
C ARG A 714 16.75 21.21 -14.16
N ASP A 715 16.02 22.26 -13.85
CA ASP A 715 16.37 23.63 -14.21
C ASP A 715 17.60 24.10 -13.42
N TYR A 716 17.74 23.66 -12.17
CA TYR A 716 18.96 23.89 -11.39
C TYR A 716 20.18 23.11 -11.95
N ILE A 717 20.02 21.83 -12.24
CA ILE A 717 21.09 20.97 -12.75
C ILE A 717 21.59 21.44 -14.12
N LEU A 718 20.68 21.84 -15.00
CA LEU A 718 21.05 22.23 -16.38
C LEU A 718 21.44 23.69 -16.51
N TYR A 719 20.88 24.59 -15.69
CA TYR A 719 20.98 26.05 -15.92
C TYR A 719 21.43 26.81 -14.67
N ASP A 720 21.68 26.14 -13.55
CA ASP A 720 22.01 26.76 -12.25
C ASP A 720 20.96 27.81 -11.83
N ARG A 721 19.67 27.48 -12.07
CA ARG A 721 18.55 28.40 -11.82
C ARG A 721 17.43 27.71 -11.01
N LEU A 722 16.96 28.42 -10.01
CA LEU A 722 15.71 28.12 -9.31
C LEU A 722 14.79 29.32 -9.49
N GLU A 723 13.90 29.24 -10.46
CA GLU A 723 12.93 30.31 -10.71
C GLU A 723 11.78 30.24 -9.69
N VAL A 724 11.38 31.41 -9.21
CA VAL A 724 10.22 31.50 -8.32
C VAL A 724 8.97 31.12 -9.10
N PRO A 725 8.20 30.12 -8.66
CA PRO A 725 6.97 29.75 -9.37
C PRO A 725 5.97 30.89 -9.37
N ALA A 726 5.18 31.00 -10.42
CA ALA A 726 4.11 31.98 -10.51
C ALA A 726 2.95 31.58 -9.58
N PHE A 727 2.87 32.21 -8.41
CA PHE A 727 1.80 31.96 -7.46
C PHE A 727 0.52 32.72 -7.83
N ARG A 728 -0.60 31.99 -7.84
CA ARG A 728 -1.90 32.58 -8.14
C ARG A 728 -2.51 33.23 -6.89
N THR A 729 -3.14 34.37 -7.05
CA THR A 729 -3.93 34.95 -5.99
C THR A 729 -5.21 34.15 -5.78
N ILE A 730 -5.25 33.32 -4.74
CA ILE A 730 -6.39 32.48 -4.43
C ILE A 730 -7.36 33.23 -3.52
N LYS A 731 -8.64 33.28 -3.90
CA LYS A 731 -9.76 33.70 -3.04
C LYS A 731 -10.47 32.42 -2.58
N ILE A 732 -10.36 32.11 -1.30
CA ILE A 732 -10.95 30.90 -0.74
C ILE A 732 -12.42 31.13 -0.43
N ARG A 733 -13.33 30.48 -1.18
CA ARG A 733 -14.77 30.57 -1.04
C ARG A 733 -15.43 29.26 -0.64
N ASN A 734 -14.78 28.15 -0.93
CA ASN A 734 -15.28 26.80 -0.71
C ASN A 734 -14.11 25.81 -0.43
N GLY A 735 -14.44 24.56 -0.18
CA GLY A 735 -13.46 23.53 0.13
C GLY A 735 -12.50 23.18 -1.02
N LEU A 736 -12.89 23.43 -2.28
CA LEU A 736 -12.01 23.23 -3.45
C LEU A 736 -10.96 24.35 -3.49
N ASP A 737 -11.37 25.61 -3.28
CA ASP A 737 -10.44 26.74 -3.22
C ASP A 737 -9.46 26.56 -2.06
N LEU A 738 -9.92 26.05 -0.91
CA LEU A 738 -9.06 25.71 0.23
C LEU A 738 -8.04 24.64 -0.14
N LYS A 739 -8.45 23.58 -0.84
CA LYS A 739 -7.54 22.54 -1.32
C LYS A 739 -6.49 23.11 -2.27
N CYS A 740 -6.86 24.03 -3.16
CA CYS A 740 -5.93 24.72 -4.03
C CYS A 740 -4.95 25.60 -3.25
N ALA A 741 -5.43 26.30 -2.19
CA ALA A 741 -4.58 27.10 -1.33
C ALA A 741 -3.55 26.26 -0.57
N GLU A 742 -3.95 25.09 -0.04
CA GLU A 742 -3.05 24.15 0.63
C GLU A 742 -2.01 23.58 -0.33
N LYS A 743 -2.40 23.20 -1.56
CA LYS A 743 -1.45 22.76 -2.59
C LYS A 743 -0.46 23.87 -2.96
N GLN A 744 -0.93 25.09 -3.12
CA GLN A 744 -0.02 26.22 -3.41
C GLN A 744 0.92 26.49 -2.25
N TYR A 745 0.46 26.36 -0.99
CA TYR A 745 1.32 26.46 0.18
C TYR A 745 2.39 25.36 0.18
N ALA A 746 2.02 24.11 -0.13
CA ALA A 746 2.97 22.99 -0.22
C ALA A 746 4.02 23.22 -1.33
N LEU A 747 3.64 23.83 -2.47
CA LEU A 747 4.57 24.22 -3.52
C LEU A 747 5.51 25.34 -3.07
N MET A 748 4.98 26.35 -2.36
CA MET A 748 5.82 27.41 -1.76
C MET A 748 6.83 26.83 -0.76
N ASP A 749 6.41 25.85 0.05
CA ASP A 749 7.28 25.13 0.99
C ASP A 749 8.40 24.37 0.25
N LEU A 750 8.04 23.62 -0.77
CA LEU A 750 9.01 22.90 -1.61
C LEU A 750 10.03 23.84 -2.22
N TYR A 751 9.58 24.93 -2.83
CA TYR A 751 10.49 25.94 -3.40
C TYR A 751 11.39 26.57 -2.34
N TYR A 752 10.82 26.94 -1.17
CA TYR A 752 11.58 27.51 -0.06
C TYR A 752 12.72 26.59 0.40
N GLN A 753 12.43 25.29 0.57
CA GLN A 753 13.44 24.31 0.98
C GLN A 753 14.54 24.15 -0.06
N LEU A 754 14.17 24.13 -1.34
CA LEU A 754 15.12 24.07 -2.44
C LEU A 754 15.99 25.34 -2.49
N ALA A 755 15.38 26.52 -2.45
CA ALA A 755 16.09 27.79 -2.45
C ALA A 755 17.07 27.91 -1.27
N LYS A 756 16.63 27.53 -0.06
CA LYS A 756 17.48 27.52 1.14
C LYS A 756 18.69 26.58 1.00
N LYS A 757 18.52 25.45 0.31
CA LYS A 757 19.56 24.41 0.19
C LYS A 757 20.53 24.65 -0.97
N PHE A 758 20.09 25.36 -2.01
CA PHE A 758 20.84 25.49 -3.26
C PHE A 758 21.22 26.96 -3.64
N MET A 759 20.57 27.99 -3.05
CA MET A 759 20.80 29.39 -3.38
C MET A 759 21.53 30.18 -2.28
N ASP A 760 22.62 29.66 -1.70
CA ASP A 760 23.49 30.32 -0.72
C ASP A 760 22.75 31.13 0.37
N HIS A 761 21.67 30.56 0.90
CA HIS A 761 20.78 31.18 1.90
C HIS A 761 20.04 32.46 1.47
N SER A 762 20.11 32.86 0.20
CA SER A 762 19.35 33.98 -0.34
C SER A 762 17.95 33.56 -0.80
N VAL A 763 17.12 33.15 0.17
CA VAL A 763 15.70 32.92 -0.14
C VAL A 763 15.05 34.27 -0.48
N PRO A 764 14.32 34.39 -1.59
CA PRO A 764 13.64 35.66 -1.88
C PRO A 764 12.68 36.07 -0.77
N ASP A 765 12.91 37.23 -0.15
CA ASP A 765 12.08 37.77 0.97
C ASP A 765 10.57 37.77 0.67
N GLY A 766 10.19 37.79 -0.63
CA GLY A 766 8.82 37.77 -1.08
C GLY A 766 8.06 36.48 -0.75
N ILE A 767 8.75 35.32 -0.74
CA ILE A 767 8.09 34.00 -0.55
C ILE A 767 7.55 33.83 0.86
N MET A 768 8.33 34.21 1.87
CA MET A 768 7.86 34.14 3.25
C MET A 768 6.62 35.01 3.45
N LYS A 769 6.63 36.23 2.91
CA LYS A 769 5.45 37.12 2.94
C LYS A 769 4.24 36.54 2.20
N GLU A 770 4.47 35.88 1.08
CA GLU A 770 3.37 35.23 0.34
C GLU A 770 2.83 34.00 1.08
N LYS A 771 3.69 33.19 1.72
CA LYS A 771 3.29 32.07 2.59
C LYS A 771 2.45 32.58 3.77
N GLU A 772 2.92 33.61 4.47
CA GLU A 772 2.19 34.25 5.59
C GLU A 772 0.83 34.79 5.11
N ALA A 773 0.79 35.52 4.00
CA ALA A 773 -0.45 36.06 3.44
C ALA A 773 -1.44 34.95 3.00
N LEU A 774 -0.92 33.80 2.52
CA LEU A 774 -1.76 32.65 2.17
C LEU A 774 -2.28 31.95 3.43
N SER A 775 -1.43 31.75 4.43
CA SER A 775 -1.83 31.23 5.75
C SER A 775 -2.92 32.08 6.39
N GLU A 776 -2.78 33.41 6.38
CA GLU A 776 -3.82 34.32 6.89
C GLU A 776 -5.16 34.17 6.15
N LYS A 777 -5.12 33.99 4.83
CA LYS A 777 -6.36 33.75 4.05
C LYS A 777 -7.02 32.45 4.44
N ILE A 778 -6.23 31.38 4.66
CA ILE A 778 -6.72 30.09 5.13
C ILE A 778 -7.33 30.24 6.54
N ILE A 779 -6.63 30.92 7.45
CA ILE A 779 -7.13 31.21 8.81
C ILE A 779 -8.44 31.98 8.77
N ARG A 780 -8.50 33.05 7.98
CA ARG A 780 -9.74 33.85 7.78
C ARG A 780 -10.88 33.01 7.22
N TYR A 781 -10.62 32.13 6.26
CA TYR A 781 -11.61 31.23 5.71
C TYR A 781 -12.14 30.25 6.77
N LEU A 782 -11.25 29.57 7.48
CA LEU A 782 -11.62 28.64 8.56
C LEU A 782 -12.38 29.33 9.69
N SER A 783 -12.03 30.60 9.97
CA SER A 783 -12.72 31.43 10.98
C SER A 783 -14.05 32.04 10.47
N SER A 784 -14.15 32.38 9.18
CA SER A 784 -15.28 33.09 8.59
C SER A 784 -16.39 32.19 8.06
N HIS A 785 -16.11 30.90 7.83
CA HIS A 785 -17.14 29.90 7.52
C HIS A 785 -18.10 29.65 8.69
N LYS A 786 -18.00 30.47 9.74
CA LYS A 786 -19.00 30.59 10.81
C LYS A 786 -20.40 31.03 10.33
N LEU A 787 -20.64 31.39 9.07
CA LEU A 787 -21.87 32.13 8.74
C LEU A 787 -22.57 31.82 7.42
N LYS A 788 -22.09 30.95 6.53
CA LYS A 788 -22.85 30.62 5.30
C LYS A 788 -22.70 29.16 4.93
N GLY A 789 -23.68 28.36 5.38
CA GLY A 789 -23.99 27.12 4.71
C GLY A 789 -24.51 27.45 3.29
N ASN A 790 -23.79 26.97 2.31
CA ASN A 790 -24.35 26.80 0.96
C ASN A 790 -24.10 25.36 0.52
N THR A 791 -25.23 24.74 0.20
CA THR A 791 -25.59 23.49 -0.41
C THR A 791 -24.52 22.88 -1.34
#